data_b8fa61b2e053fa0cd7ab62abd62fa073
#
_entry.id   b8fa61b2e053fa0cd7ab62abd62fa073
#
_cell.length_a   1.000
_cell.length_b   1.000
_cell.length_c   1.000
_cell.angle_alpha   90.00
_cell.angle_beta   90.00
_cell.angle_gamma   90.00
#
_symmetry.space_group_name_H-M   'P 1'
#
loop_
_entity.id
_entity.type
_entity.pdbx_description
1 polymer ?
#
loop_
_entity_poly.entity_id
_entity_poly.type
_entity_poly.pdbx_seq_one_letter_code
_entity_poly.pdbx_strand_id
1 'polypeptide(L)'
;MKNLDKLKIIYQKSAEFMRPPPILKASEWCEKYLKVIDGPLAGQPLKLFSFQKEMLNAIHLDDKKAIVFKTSAQLGKTQILNGILFYQMKHSGNNIGVLQSNVRELGQWISGKVKPALEQTPVLAELVTDKSDKNAVNNQSQIQLRSGQFIYCMSLTSPSHLRGKTLATALLDEVDAAQESDEGDPILLASQRCTTFGDEAIIVISSTPTTKHGAINKQFEQSDQRYFYVPCPHCDHSQVMKWDQVLKHMKWKQVQGKKIPDIETAKYCCVECEKQWSEGDRIRAVSKGKFIAHNPGSPIAGFQLSRLYSPLATIRQIAQDYAEAYQSFSLSTFYNTSLGETFDDLNADIEHSELEKLVTDISVKNIPESTTFITAGIDQQASRLECTLFGVSENAIRVLDHRSFYDLNCEKPDSPAYTKLIEFLKSDFRDVNGNKVPMLWGNIDSGNGRATQSVYKNANRWKKLHAIKGSSSATAPTIPIQPTRTAGQELYVLGVNQLKYKVSELINRNLKGDAPTKLEFSNTLPDDYFEQLTSEEQKRVGNSVRWSLKKGSERNEALDCFCYGLAGIELVLKGIKNNPWKRLREYKAKINAEVSPEPETPVERDTDPQEQLKPIATREPEPQKKTLKPDRPVIRRPQQTGWIKRR
;
A
#
# COMPACT_ATOMS: atom_id res chain seq x y z
N MET A 1 57.94 -48.54 20.33
CA MET A 1 57.06 -47.51 20.87
C MET A 1 56.81 -46.33 19.86
N LYS A 2 57.85 -45.71 19.32
CA LYS A 2 57.64 -44.52 18.41
C LYS A 2 56.79 -44.77 17.17
N ASN A 3 56.72 -45.97 16.59
CA ASN A 3 55.87 -46.22 15.38
C ASN A 3 54.42 -46.49 15.73
N LEU A 4 54.10 -47.04 16.88
CA LEU A 4 52.72 -47.26 17.33
C LEU A 4 52.04 -45.98 17.69
N ASP A 5 52.78 -45.02 18.26
CA ASP A 5 52.26 -43.70 18.60
C ASP A 5 51.97 -42.86 17.32
N LYS A 6 52.81 -42.96 16.32
CA LYS A 6 52.59 -42.37 15.01
C LYS A 6 51.33 -42.95 14.31
N LEU A 7 51.17 -44.27 14.34
CA LEU A 7 49.97 -44.93 13.81
C LEU A 7 48.72 -44.52 14.57
N LYS A 8 48.73 -44.41 15.89
CA LYS A 8 47.58 -43.87 16.66
C LYS A 8 47.22 -42.45 16.26
N ILE A 9 48.21 -41.57 16.08
CA ILE A 9 47.99 -40.19 15.63
C ILE A 9 47.39 -40.15 14.20
N ILE A 10 47.87 -40.99 13.29
CA ILE A 10 47.36 -41.11 11.94
C ILE A 10 45.91 -41.61 11.99
N TYR A 11 45.58 -42.64 12.75
CA TYR A 11 44.23 -43.15 12.92
C TYR A 11 43.28 -42.12 13.55
N GLN A 12 43.74 -41.41 14.58
CA GLN A 12 42.95 -40.34 15.19
C GLN A 12 42.66 -39.22 14.23
N LYS A 13 43.67 -38.73 13.49
CA LYS A 13 43.48 -37.70 12.46
C LYS A 13 42.59 -38.17 11.31
N SER A 14 42.76 -39.43 10.87
CA SER A 14 41.88 -40.02 9.84
C SER A 14 40.44 -40.17 10.33
N ALA A 15 40.23 -40.58 11.58
CA ALA A 15 38.91 -40.66 12.20
C ALA A 15 38.27 -39.28 12.40
N GLU A 16 39.06 -38.25 12.74
CA GLU A 16 38.59 -36.86 12.77
C GLU A 16 38.19 -36.35 11.38
N PHE A 17 38.97 -36.70 10.34
CA PHE A 17 38.69 -36.32 8.95
C PHE A 17 37.47 -37.05 8.39
N MET A 18 37.18 -38.27 8.86
CA MET A 18 36.00 -39.07 8.46
C MET A 18 34.74 -38.73 9.26
N ARG A 19 34.82 -37.95 10.33
CA ARG A 19 33.62 -37.48 11.02
C ARG A 19 32.86 -36.50 10.12
N PRO A 20 31.57 -36.73 9.86
CA PRO A 20 30.79 -35.73 9.15
C PRO A 20 30.83 -34.41 9.95
N PRO A 21 30.97 -33.26 9.27
CA PRO A 21 30.96 -31.99 9.98
C PRO A 21 29.63 -31.83 10.74
N PRO A 22 29.67 -31.25 11.94
CA PRO A 22 28.46 -31.06 12.73
C PRO A 22 27.44 -30.28 11.93
N ILE A 23 26.19 -30.72 11.97
CA ILE A 23 25.08 -30.01 11.34
C ILE A 23 24.87 -28.70 12.11
N LEU A 24 25.15 -27.57 11.47
CA LEU A 24 24.94 -26.25 12.05
C LEU A 24 23.44 -25.96 12.15
N LYS A 25 23.03 -25.22 13.17
CA LYS A 25 21.66 -24.63 13.17
C LYS A 25 21.48 -23.70 11.97
N ALA A 26 20.24 -23.52 11.53
CA ALA A 26 19.94 -22.73 10.34
C ALA A 26 20.53 -21.32 10.40
N SER A 27 20.45 -20.64 11.56
CA SER A 27 21.03 -19.30 11.73
C SER A 27 22.56 -19.28 11.60
N GLU A 28 23.24 -20.25 12.18
CA GLU A 28 24.71 -20.38 12.13
C GLU A 28 25.19 -20.71 10.72
N TRP A 29 24.46 -21.59 10.02
CA TRP A 29 24.72 -21.92 8.62
C TRP A 29 24.57 -20.72 7.72
N CYS A 30 23.47 -19.95 7.89
CA CYS A 30 23.23 -18.73 7.12
C CYS A 30 24.32 -17.67 7.35
N GLU A 31 24.73 -17.41 8.59
CA GLU A 31 25.80 -16.44 8.89
C GLU A 31 27.17 -16.90 8.34
N LYS A 32 27.40 -18.21 8.27
CA LYS A 32 28.65 -18.76 7.76
C LYS A 32 28.78 -18.71 6.24
N TYR A 33 27.70 -18.98 5.53
CA TYR A 33 27.76 -19.23 4.09
C TYR A 33 27.06 -18.16 3.24
N LEU A 34 26.05 -17.45 3.77
CA LEU A 34 25.29 -16.50 2.98
C LEU A 34 25.87 -15.09 3.04
N LYS A 35 25.65 -14.37 1.95
CA LYS A 35 25.93 -12.93 1.85
C LYS A 35 24.63 -12.14 1.71
N VAL A 36 24.69 -10.86 2.06
CA VAL A 36 23.62 -9.93 1.81
C VAL A 36 23.48 -9.72 0.30
N ILE A 37 22.32 -9.93 -0.26
CA ILE A 37 22.10 -9.93 -1.71
C ILE A 37 21.94 -8.51 -2.25
N ASP A 38 21.27 -7.61 -1.51
CA ASP A 38 20.95 -6.26 -1.96
C ASP A 38 21.07 -5.22 -0.85
N GLY A 39 20.93 -3.95 -1.23
CA GLY A 39 21.01 -2.83 -0.32
C GLY A 39 22.46 -2.37 -0.03
N PRO A 40 22.65 -1.45 0.94
CA PRO A 40 23.95 -0.85 1.23
C PRO A 40 25.03 -1.85 1.70
N LEU A 41 24.64 -3.02 2.18
CA LEU A 41 25.51 -4.08 2.65
C LEU A 41 25.68 -5.25 1.66
N ALA A 42 25.25 -5.09 0.42
CA ALA A 42 25.33 -6.13 -0.61
C ALA A 42 26.77 -6.67 -0.73
N GLY A 43 26.89 -8.01 -0.80
CA GLY A 43 28.18 -8.72 -0.88
C GLY A 43 28.87 -8.94 0.47
N GLN A 44 28.45 -8.29 1.56
CA GLN A 44 28.99 -8.54 2.90
C GLN A 44 28.45 -9.85 3.47
N PRO A 45 29.20 -10.52 4.39
CA PRO A 45 28.68 -11.67 5.12
C PRO A 45 27.38 -11.35 5.84
N LEU A 46 26.41 -12.25 5.77
CA LEU A 46 25.14 -12.08 6.46
C LEU A 46 25.35 -12.06 7.98
N LYS A 47 24.80 -11.07 8.66
CA LYS A 47 24.69 -11.00 10.12
C LYS A 47 23.23 -10.88 10.51
N LEU A 48 22.78 -11.76 11.39
CA LEU A 48 21.39 -11.85 11.83
C LEU A 48 21.20 -11.20 13.19
N PHE A 49 20.10 -10.49 13.35
CA PHE A 49 19.65 -10.00 14.65
C PHE A 49 19.18 -11.16 15.55
N SER A 50 19.17 -10.96 16.87
CA SER A 50 18.77 -11.99 17.83
C SER A 50 17.42 -12.63 17.50
N PHE A 51 16.40 -11.80 17.21
CA PHE A 51 15.07 -12.29 16.84
C PHE A 51 15.07 -13.07 15.50
N GLN A 52 15.89 -12.67 14.52
CA GLN A 52 15.99 -13.40 13.25
C GLN A 52 16.61 -14.77 13.43
N LYS A 53 17.61 -14.91 14.34
CA LYS A 53 18.21 -16.20 14.66
C LYS A 53 17.20 -17.17 15.27
N GLU A 54 16.38 -16.70 16.22
CA GLU A 54 15.34 -17.53 16.82
C GLU A 54 14.27 -17.94 15.80
N MET A 55 13.80 -17.00 14.96
CA MET A 55 12.82 -17.29 13.90
C MET A 55 13.37 -18.28 12.87
N LEU A 56 14.61 -18.13 12.42
CA LEU A 56 15.28 -19.08 11.52
C LEU A 56 15.42 -20.47 12.13
N ASN A 57 15.79 -20.53 13.42
CA ASN A 57 15.98 -21.80 14.13
C ASN A 57 14.65 -22.48 14.52
N ALA A 58 13.50 -21.84 14.29
CA ALA A 58 12.19 -22.45 14.55
C ALA A 58 11.94 -23.73 13.74
N ILE A 59 12.62 -23.91 12.60
CA ILE A 59 12.56 -25.16 11.81
C ILE A 59 13.15 -26.39 12.51
N HIS A 60 13.82 -26.20 13.65
CA HIS A 60 14.38 -27.26 14.47
C HIS A 60 13.55 -27.54 15.74
N LEU A 61 12.32 -27.05 15.81
CA LEU A 61 11.39 -27.33 16.89
C LEU A 61 10.61 -28.60 16.56
N ASP A 62 10.99 -29.73 17.16
CA ASP A 62 10.48 -31.06 16.85
C ASP A 62 8.98 -31.23 17.20
N ASP A 63 8.46 -30.40 18.12
CA ASP A 63 7.07 -30.42 18.57
C ASP A 63 6.11 -29.52 17.73
N LYS A 64 6.62 -28.86 16.69
CA LYS A 64 5.86 -27.89 15.90
C LYS A 64 5.60 -28.36 14.48
N LYS A 65 4.32 -28.34 14.06
CA LYS A 65 3.86 -28.73 12.71
C LYS A 65 3.88 -27.58 11.70
N ALA A 66 3.83 -26.34 12.19
CA ALA A 66 3.89 -25.14 11.35
C ALA A 66 4.54 -23.99 12.10
N ILE A 67 5.09 -23.05 11.34
CA ILE A 67 5.75 -21.84 11.83
C ILE A 67 5.02 -20.63 11.21
N VAL A 68 4.66 -19.67 12.02
CA VAL A 68 3.90 -18.48 11.61
C VAL A 68 4.70 -17.22 11.94
N PHE A 69 4.95 -16.38 10.93
CA PHE A 69 5.62 -15.08 11.07
C PHE A 69 4.62 -13.94 10.81
N LYS A 70 3.96 -13.47 11.86
CA LYS A 70 3.12 -12.26 11.85
C LYS A 70 3.98 -11.07 12.22
N THR A 71 4.56 -10.39 11.24
CA THR A 71 5.53 -9.31 11.53
C THR A 71 5.26 -8.06 10.72
N SER A 72 5.77 -6.93 11.21
CA SER A 72 5.79 -5.69 10.45
C SER A 72 6.67 -5.79 9.19
N ALA A 73 6.54 -4.84 8.29
CA ALA A 73 7.44 -4.70 7.15
C ALA A 73 8.88 -4.36 7.62
N GLN A 74 9.87 -4.60 6.76
CA GLN A 74 11.28 -4.24 6.95
C GLN A 74 12.00 -4.88 8.17
N LEU A 75 11.52 -6.02 8.65
CA LEU A 75 12.20 -6.83 9.67
C LEU A 75 13.03 -7.98 9.09
N GLY A 76 13.09 -8.08 7.76
CA GLY A 76 13.83 -9.12 7.07
C GLY A 76 13.06 -10.45 6.92
N LYS A 77 11.71 -10.43 6.87
CA LYS A 77 10.89 -11.63 6.58
C LYS A 77 11.42 -12.43 5.41
N THR A 78 11.59 -11.77 4.27
CA THR A 78 12.11 -12.40 3.05
C THR A 78 13.51 -12.96 3.24
N GLN A 79 14.36 -12.31 4.05
CA GLN A 79 15.69 -12.82 4.40
C GLN A 79 15.63 -14.11 5.22
N ILE A 80 14.68 -14.18 6.16
CA ILE A 80 14.43 -15.38 6.98
C ILE A 80 13.93 -16.53 6.10
N LEU A 81 12.92 -16.26 5.24
CA LEU A 81 12.39 -17.27 4.31
C LEU A 81 13.44 -17.76 3.32
N ASN A 82 14.29 -16.88 2.79
CA ASN A 82 15.41 -17.25 1.94
C ASN A 82 16.46 -18.09 2.73
N GLY A 83 16.72 -17.72 3.97
CA GLY A 83 17.60 -18.50 4.85
C GLY A 83 17.11 -19.92 5.04
N ILE A 84 15.80 -20.09 5.32
CA ILE A 84 15.16 -21.41 5.44
C ILE A 84 15.24 -22.16 4.10
N LEU A 85 14.89 -21.51 2.98
CA LEU A 85 14.97 -22.10 1.65
C LEU A 85 16.37 -22.66 1.37
N PHE A 86 17.40 -21.84 1.52
CA PHE A 86 18.77 -22.22 1.17
C PHE A 86 19.35 -23.27 2.13
N TYR A 87 18.97 -23.21 3.42
CA TYR A 87 19.28 -24.24 4.37
C TYR A 87 18.65 -25.58 3.99
N GLN A 88 17.36 -25.58 3.62
CA GLN A 88 16.64 -26.78 3.20
C GLN A 88 17.14 -27.33 1.85
N MET A 89 17.55 -26.50 0.92
CA MET A 89 18.22 -26.95 -0.31
C MET A 89 19.46 -27.78 -0.04
N LYS A 90 20.22 -27.44 1.02
CA LYS A 90 21.45 -28.16 1.39
C LYS A 90 21.18 -29.41 2.20
N HIS A 91 20.16 -29.40 3.07
CA HIS A 91 20.03 -30.40 4.13
C HIS A 91 18.80 -31.34 4.01
N SER A 92 17.72 -30.90 3.32
CA SER A 92 16.46 -31.68 3.28
C SER A 92 16.53 -32.91 2.36
N GLY A 93 17.18 -32.80 1.22
CA GLY A 93 17.12 -33.88 0.23
C GLY A 93 15.76 -34.05 -0.47
N ASN A 94 14.78 -33.16 -0.28
CA ASN A 94 13.40 -33.28 -0.76
C ASN A 94 12.93 -32.03 -1.50
N ASN A 95 11.77 -32.11 -2.16
CA ASN A 95 11.19 -30.98 -2.89
C ASN A 95 10.73 -29.86 -1.93
N ILE A 96 10.98 -28.63 -2.36
CA ILE A 96 10.63 -27.42 -1.64
C ILE A 96 9.62 -26.62 -2.47
N GLY A 97 8.53 -26.18 -1.86
CA GLY A 97 7.57 -25.24 -2.44
C GLY A 97 7.78 -23.82 -1.90
N VAL A 98 7.88 -22.85 -2.79
CA VAL A 98 7.82 -21.42 -2.43
C VAL A 98 6.60 -20.82 -3.07
N LEU A 99 5.76 -20.21 -2.24
CA LEU A 99 4.46 -19.70 -2.63
C LEU A 99 4.38 -18.21 -2.31
N GLN A 100 4.12 -17.39 -3.33
CA GLN A 100 3.93 -15.95 -3.20
C GLN A 100 2.47 -15.56 -3.47
N SER A 101 2.06 -14.40 -3.02
CA SER A 101 0.69 -13.90 -3.16
C SER A 101 0.17 -13.92 -4.61
N ASN A 102 1.05 -13.65 -5.59
CA ASN A 102 0.72 -13.67 -7.02
C ASN A 102 1.95 -13.94 -7.90
N VAL A 103 1.71 -14.21 -9.18
CA VAL A 103 2.76 -14.58 -10.17
C VAL A 103 3.79 -13.47 -10.37
N ARG A 104 3.39 -12.20 -10.29
CA ARG A 104 4.30 -11.06 -10.47
C ARG A 104 5.31 -10.95 -9.32
N GLU A 105 4.81 -11.02 -8.08
CA GLU A 105 5.66 -11.00 -6.89
C GLU A 105 6.61 -12.19 -6.87
N LEU A 106 6.13 -13.37 -7.26
CA LEU A 106 6.93 -14.57 -7.43
C LEU A 106 8.08 -14.34 -8.42
N GLY A 107 7.80 -13.78 -9.59
CA GLY A 107 8.80 -13.49 -10.61
C GLY A 107 9.87 -12.50 -10.14
N GLN A 108 9.46 -11.45 -9.43
CA GLN A 108 10.37 -10.46 -8.84
C GLN A 108 11.24 -11.06 -7.74
N TRP A 109 10.68 -11.90 -6.86
CA TRP A 109 11.44 -12.59 -5.82
C TRP A 109 12.48 -13.54 -6.41
N ILE A 110 12.12 -14.36 -7.41
CA ILE A 110 13.07 -15.29 -8.07
C ILE A 110 14.22 -14.51 -8.71
N SER A 111 13.90 -13.49 -9.53
CA SER A 111 14.91 -12.74 -10.28
C SER A 111 15.77 -11.84 -9.40
N GLY A 112 15.17 -11.22 -8.38
CA GLY A 112 15.84 -10.23 -7.53
C GLY A 112 16.52 -10.80 -6.29
N LYS A 113 16.13 -11.99 -5.82
CA LYS A 113 16.63 -12.56 -4.56
C LYS A 113 17.23 -13.95 -4.73
N VAL A 114 16.50 -14.89 -5.34
CA VAL A 114 16.95 -16.30 -5.39
C VAL A 114 18.10 -16.47 -6.37
N LYS A 115 17.93 -16.06 -7.62
CA LYS A 115 18.98 -16.20 -8.64
C LYS A 115 20.30 -15.53 -8.25
N PRO A 116 20.31 -14.26 -7.79
CA PRO A 116 21.55 -13.64 -7.30
C PRO A 116 22.19 -14.38 -6.12
N ALA A 117 21.39 -14.93 -5.18
CA ALA A 117 21.93 -15.72 -4.08
C ALA A 117 22.61 -17.00 -4.56
N LEU A 118 21.98 -17.72 -5.51
CA LEU A 118 22.53 -18.94 -6.10
C LEU A 118 23.84 -18.66 -6.87
N GLU A 119 23.96 -17.51 -7.51
CA GLU A 119 25.17 -17.15 -8.27
C GLU A 119 26.31 -16.65 -7.37
N GLN A 120 25.98 -15.90 -6.30
CA GLN A 120 26.98 -15.27 -5.43
C GLN A 120 27.46 -16.14 -4.27
N THR A 121 26.76 -17.26 -3.98
CA THR A 121 27.07 -18.14 -2.85
C THR A 121 27.59 -19.50 -3.35
N PRO A 122 28.90 -19.78 -3.26
CA PRO A 122 29.49 -20.99 -3.84
C PRO A 122 28.80 -22.29 -3.39
N VAL A 123 28.49 -22.43 -2.10
CA VAL A 123 27.81 -23.62 -1.56
C VAL A 123 26.43 -23.85 -2.16
N LEU A 124 25.76 -22.81 -2.64
CA LEU A 124 24.45 -22.90 -3.31
C LEU A 124 24.62 -23.14 -4.82
N ALA A 125 25.62 -22.52 -5.43
CA ALA A 125 25.92 -22.71 -6.85
C ALA A 125 26.23 -24.19 -7.18
N GLU A 126 26.89 -24.88 -6.26
CA GLU A 126 27.18 -26.31 -6.37
C GLU A 126 25.94 -27.21 -6.35
N LEU A 127 24.82 -26.73 -5.78
CA LEU A 127 23.58 -27.51 -5.66
C LEU A 127 22.72 -27.45 -6.92
N VAL A 128 22.83 -26.38 -7.71
CA VAL A 128 21.97 -26.16 -8.87
C VAL A 128 22.58 -26.85 -10.10
N THR A 129 21.72 -27.37 -10.97
CA THR A 129 22.13 -27.93 -12.26
C THR A 129 22.76 -26.86 -13.13
N ASP A 130 23.72 -27.27 -13.99
CA ASP A 130 24.42 -26.35 -14.86
C ASP A 130 23.45 -25.69 -15.86
N LYS A 131 23.65 -24.39 -16.14
CA LYS A 131 22.84 -23.66 -17.15
C LYS A 131 23.01 -24.22 -18.57
N SER A 132 24.10 -24.90 -18.82
CA SER A 132 24.39 -25.57 -20.13
C SER A 132 23.74 -26.94 -20.30
N ASP A 133 23.25 -27.54 -19.20
CA ASP A 133 22.55 -28.82 -19.23
C ASP A 133 21.15 -28.65 -19.83
N LYS A 134 21.02 -29.10 -21.09
CA LYS A 134 19.75 -29.03 -21.85
C LYS A 134 18.63 -29.91 -21.27
N ASN A 135 18.97 -30.88 -20.42
CA ASN A 135 18.01 -31.75 -19.75
C ASN A 135 17.55 -31.21 -18.39
N ALA A 136 18.22 -30.21 -17.84
CA ALA A 136 17.86 -29.60 -16.60
C ALA A 136 16.71 -28.60 -16.73
N VAL A 137 15.77 -28.63 -15.78
CA VAL A 137 14.62 -27.74 -15.78
C VAL A 137 14.90 -26.55 -14.85
N ASN A 138 15.24 -25.39 -15.44
CA ASN A 138 15.51 -24.15 -14.72
C ASN A 138 14.73 -22.99 -15.34
N ASN A 139 13.50 -22.78 -14.87
CA ASN A 139 12.61 -21.72 -15.35
C ASN A 139 12.02 -20.88 -14.21
N GLN A 140 10.99 -20.09 -14.47
CA GLN A 140 10.34 -19.27 -13.45
C GLN A 140 9.40 -20.06 -12.51
N SER A 141 8.98 -21.27 -12.90
CA SER A 141 8.08 -22.09 -12.09
C SER A 141 8.78 -23.20 -11.32
N GLN A 142 10.01 -23.58 -11.71
CA GLN A 142 10.76 -24.62 -11.02
C GLN A 142 12.27 -24.55 -11.29
N ILE A 143 13.05 -24.90 -10.26
CA ILE A 143 14.50 -24.96 -10.30
C ILE A 143 14.90 -26.39 -9.89
N GLN A 144 15.62 -27.09 -10.77
CA GLN A 144 16.12 -28.45 -10.49
C GLN A 144 17.46 -28.40 -9.81
N LEU A 145 17.61 -29.17 -8.73
CA LEU A 145 18.88 -29.37 -8.06
C LEU A 145 19.63 -30.58 -8.63
N ARG A 146 20.96 -30.61 -8.51
CA ARG A 146 21.81 -31.74 -8.97
C ARG A 146 21.47 -33.08 -8.33
N SER A 147 20.90 -33.04 -7.13
CA SER A 147 20.39 -34.21 -6.39
C SER A 147 19.06 -34.76 -6.92
N GLY A 148 18.47 -34.12 -7.95
CA GLY A 148 17.21 -34.52 -8.56
C GLY A 148 15.95 -33.86 -7.95
N GLN A 149 16.08 -33.13 -6.85
CA GLN A 149 14.96 -32.41 -6.22
C GLN A 149 14.58 -31.16 -7.00
N PHE A 150 13.38 -30.65 -6.69
CA PHE A 150 12.86 -29.42 -7.27
C PHE A 150 12.53 -28.38 -6.21
N ILE A 151 12.84 -27.13 -6.53
CA ILE A 151 12.22 -25.96 -5.90
C ILE A 151 11.07 -25.55 -6.81
N TYR A 152 9.84 -25.71 -6.34
CA TYR A 152 8.64 -25.30 -7.04
C TYR A 152 8.27 -23.87 -6.65
N CYS A 153 8.19 -23.00 -7.63
CA CYS A 153 7.84 -21.59 -7.49
C CYS A 153 6.37 -21.41 -7.90
N MET A 154 5.48 -21.09 -6.97
CA MET A 154 4.04 -21.17 -7.16
C MET A 154 3.35 -19.89 -6.67
N SER A 155 2.14 -19.62 -7.20
CA SER A 155 1.28 -18.56 -6.70
C SER A 155 0.19 -19.13 -5.79
N LEU A 156 -0.05 -18.46 -4.67
CA LEU A 156 -1.14 -18.79 -3.74
C LEU A 156 -2.54 -18.62 -4.36
N THR A 157 -2.66 -17.75 -5.37
CA THR A 157 -3.94 -17.51 -6.07
C THR A 157 -4.23 -18.50 -7.20
N SER A 158 -3.35 -19.47 -7.45
CA SER A 158 -3.49 -20.43 -8.56
C SER A 158 -3.42 -21.87 -8.04
N PRO A 159 -4.52 -22.47 -7.58
CA PRO A 159 -4.55 -23.83 -7.04
C PRO A 159 -4.03 -24.90 -8.00
N SER A 160 -4.19 -24.68 -9.30
CA SER A 160 -3.65 -25.57 -10.33
C SER A 160 -2.13 -25.74 -10.26
N HIS A 161 -1.41 -24.76 -9.76
CA HIS A 161 0.05 -24.83 -9.58
C HIS A 161 0.45 -25.80 -8.45
N LEU A 162 -0.46 -26.05 -7.51
CA LEU A 162 -0.23 -26.96 -6.36
C LEU A 162 -0.52 -28.43 -6.71
N ARG A 163 -1.31 -28.70 -7.74
CA ARG A 163 -1.70 -30.07 -8.08
C ARG A 163 -0.52 -30.93 -8.52
N GLY A 164 -0.52 -32.18 -8.11
CA GLY A 164 0.48 -33.17 -8.49
C GLY A 164 1.89 -32.94 -7.92
N LYS A 165 2.03 -32.09 -6.89
CA LYS A 165 3.31 -31.84 -6.22
C LYS A 165 3.30 -32.38 -4.80
N THR A 166 4.43 -32.97 -4.38
CA THR A 166 4.67 -33.43 -3.02
C THR A 166 5.85 -32.65 -2.47
N LEU A 167 5.67 -32.03 -1.31
CA LEU A 167 6.62 -31.07 -0.73
C LEU A 167 7.01 -31.51 0.68
N ALA A 168 8.30 -31.50 1.00
CA ALA A 168 8.78 -31.63 2.38
C ALA A 168 8.81 -30.28 3.09
N THR A 169 9.02 -29.20 2.33
CA THR A 169 9.02 -27.84 2.85
C THR A 169 8.11 -26.96 2.01
N ALA A 170 7.21 -26.22 2.66
CA ALA A 170 6.35 -25.21 2.03
C ALA A 170 6.57 -23.85 2.70
N LEU A 171 7.01 -22.86 1.92
CA LEU A 171 7.24 -21.48 2.34
C LEU A 171 6.19 -20.59 1.71
N LEU A 172 5.24 -20.09 2.51
CA LEU A 172 4.13 -19.25 2.07
C LEU A 172 4.41 -17.81 2.51
N ASP A 173 4.52 -16.89 1.57
CA ASP A 173 4.77 -15.48 1.86
C ASP A 173 3.62 -14.59 1.41
N GLU A 174 3.34 -13.54 2.19
CA GLU A 174 2.28 -12.54 1.99
C GLU A 174 0.88 -13.18 1.82
N VAL A 175 0.54 -14.10 2.75
CA VAL A 175 -0.74 -14.84 2.70
C VAL A 175 -1.97 -13.94 2.83
N ASP A 176 -1.90 -12.82 3.55
CA ASP A 176 -3.00 -11.86 3.68
C ASP A 176 -3.27 -11.06 2.38
N ALA A 177 -2.27 -10.98 1.49
CA ALA A 177 -2.41 -10.37 0.18
C ALA A 177 -2.94 -11.36 -0.89
N ALA A 178 -2.95 -12.66 -0.59
CA ALA A 178 -3.48 -13.68 -1.47
C ALA A 178 -5.01 -13.70 -1.42
N GLN A 179 -5.64 -13.68 -2.61
CA GLN A 179 -7.09 -13.85 -2.71
C GLN A 179 -7.44 -15.34 -2.63
N GLU A 180 -8.54 -15.66 -1.95
CA GLU A 180 -9.10 -17.00 -2.02
C GLU A 180 -9.49 -17.37 -3.45
N SER A 181 -9.24 -18.62 -3.79
CA SER A 181 -9.76 -19.21 -5.02
C SER A 181 -11.07 -19.96 -4.74
N ASP A 182 -11.79 -20.28 -5.80
CA ASP A 182 -13.01 -21.13 -5.71
C ASP A 182 -12.70 -22.52 -5.15
N GLU A 183 -11.43 -22.93 -5.10
CA GLU A 183 -10.98 -24.23 -4.57
C GLU A 183 -10.69 -24.23 -3.07
N GLY A 184 -10.78 -23.07 -2.39
CA GLY A 184 -10.66 -22.94 -0.93
C GLY A 184 -9.41 -22.19 -0.44
N ASP A 185 -9.09 -22.38 0.85
CA ASP A 185 -8.01 -21.69 1.56
C ASP A 185 -6.63 -22.08 1.00
N PRO A 186 -5.84 -21.12 0.46
CA PRO A 186 -4.51 -21.39 -0.09
C PRO A 186 -3.54 -22.03 0.91
N ILE A 187 -3.65 -21.69 2.21
CA ILE A 187 -2.77 -22.25 3.27
C ILE A 187 -3.11 -23.75 3.45
N LEU A 188 -4.38 -24.09 3.51
CA LEU A 188 -4.81 -25.49 3.63
C LEU A 188 -4.39 -26.29 2.41
N LEU A 189 -4.60 -25.76 1.21
CA LEU A 189 -4.22 -26.43 -0.04
C LEU A 189 -2.69 -26.67 -0.12
N ALA A 190 -1.87 -25.72 0.30
CA ALA A 190 -0.42 -25.88 0.36
C ALA A 190 -0.01 -26.92 1.41
N SER A 191 -0.62 -26.87 2.59
CA SER A 191 -0.35 -27.82 3.69
C SER A 191 -0.66 -29.27 3.31
N GLN A 192 -1.73 -29.50 2.52
CA GLN A 192 -2.06 -30.82 1.99
C GLN A 192 -0.95 -31.41 1.09
N ARG A 193 -0.11 -30.56 0.45
CA ARG A 193 1.02 -31.06 -0.35
C ARG A 193 2.16 -31.59 0.51
N CYS A 194 2.16 -31.30 1.80
CA CYS A 194 3.17 -31.74 2.75
C CYS A 194 2.77 -33.00 3.54
N THR A 195 1.52 -33.48 3.43
CA THR A 195 0.98 -34.59 4.24
C THR A 195 1.77 -35.90 4.12
N THR A 196 2.39 -36.16 2.98
CA THR A 196 3.22 -37.37 2.76
C THR A 196 4.44 -37.41 3.70
N PHE A 197 4.94 -36.26 4.15
CA PHE A 197 6.09 -36.19 5.05
C PHE A 197 5.71 -36.17 6.54
N GLY A 198 4.41 -36.11 6.86
CA GLY A 198 3.94 -36.16 8.24
C GLY A 198 4.60 -35.12 9.14
N ASP A 199 5.21 -35.58 10.24
CA ASP A 199 5.86 -34.70 11.22
C ASP A 199 7.22 -34.14 10.75
N GLU A 200 7.80 -34.65 9.65
CA GLU A 200 9.03 -34.13 9.04
C GLU A 200 8.76 -32.93 8.12
N ALA A 201 7.49 -32.64 7.84
CA ALA A 201 7.12 -31.51 6.99
C ALA A 201 7.40 -30.17 7.66
N ILE A 202 7.98 -29.23 6.92
CA ILE A 202 8.22 -27.86 7.38
C ILE A 202 7.27 -26.93 6.63
N ILE A 203 6.32 -26.34 7.35
CA ILE A 203 5.37 -25.37 6.79
C ILE A 203 5.64 -24.03 7.46
N VAL A 204 6.00 -23.03 6.66
CA VAL A 204 6.25 -21.66 7.13
C VAL A 204 5.27 -20.71 6.47
N ILE A 205 4.52 -19.98 7.28
CA ILE A 205 3.49 -19.02 6.86
C ILE A 205 3.92 -17.64 7.30
N SER A 206 4.02 -16.71 6.37
CA SER A 206 4.52 -15.36 6.62
C SER A 206 3.62 -14.31 6.01
N SER A 207 3.32 -13.26 6.74
CA SER A 207 2.66 -12.06 6.20
C SER A 207 2.78 -10.87 7.15
N THR A 208 2.61 -9.68 6.58
CA THR A 208 2.17 -8.50 7.31
C THR A 208 0.66 -8.63 7.54
N PRO A 209 0.14 -8.45 8.77
CA PRO A 209 -1.30 -8.57 9.03
C PRO A 209 -2.07 -7.42 8.37
N THR A 210 -3.29 -7.68 7.97
CA THR A 210 -4.21 -6.67 7.41
C THR A 210 -5.36 -6.37 8.35
N THR A 211 -6.17 -7.36 8.66
CA THR A 211 -7.34 -7.24 9.51
C THR A 211 -7.33 -8.33 10.60
N LYS A 212 -8.18 -8.16 11.63
CA LYS A 212 -8.39 -9.17 12.67
C LYS A 212 -8.77 -10.55 12.10
N HIS A 213 -9.49 -10.56 11.00
CA HIS A 213 -9.91 -11.77 10.32
C HIS A 213 -8.96 -12.25 9.22
N GLY A 214 -7.83 -11.55 9.03
CA GLY A 214 -6.80 -11.93 8.05
C GLY A 214 -6.23 -13.33 8.32
N ALA A 215 -5.74 -13.97 7.26
CA ALA A 215 -5.24 -15.34 7.34
C ALA A 215 -4.08 -15.47 8.34
N ILE A 216 -3.12 -14.54 8.28
CA ILE A 216 -1.95 -14.57 9.19
C ILE A 216 -2.35 -14.34 10.65
N ASN A 217 -3.33 -13.47 10.92
CA ASN A 217 -3.78 -13.22 12.29
C ASN A 217 -4.43 -14.48 12.89
N LYS A 218 -5.28 -15.17 12.14
CA LYS A 218 -5.88 -16.44 12.57
C LYS A 218 -4.85 -17.51 12.86
N GLN A 219 -3.87 -17.67 11.97
CA GLN A 219 -2.80 -18.63 12.17
C GLN A 219 -1.99 -18.31 13.43
N PHE A 220 -1.73 -17.02 13.68
CA PHE A 220 -1.06 -16.58 14.89
C PHE A 220 -1.90 -16.81 16.16
N GLU A 221 -3.19 -16.53 16.14
CA GLU A 221 -4.10 -16.78 17.28
C GLU A 221 -4.18 -18.26 17.65
N GLN A 222 -4.08 -19.15 16.67
CA GLN A 222 -4.05 -20.61 16.87
C GLN A 222 -2.68 -21.14 17.31
N SER A 223 -1.62 -20.32 17.20
CA SER A 223 -0.25 -20.70 17.52
C SER A 223 0.08 -20.63 19.01
N ASP A 224 1.31 -20.92 19.35
CA ASP A 224 1.85 -20.74 20.70
C ASP A 224 2.10 -19.27 21.06
N GLN A 225 1.84 -18.33 20.16
CA GLN A 225 1.80 -16.87 20.36
C GLN A 225 3.06 -16.33 21.02
N ARG A 226 4.21 -16.45 20.36
CA ARG A 226 5.49 -15.94 20.85
C ARG A 226 5.61 -14.44 20.62
N TYR A 227 5.80 -13.70 21.71
CA TYR A 227 6.14 -12.29 21.71
C TYR A 227 7.59 -12.09 22.10
N PHE A 228 8.25 -11.10 21.52
CA PHE A 228 9.65 -10.82 21.77
C PHE A 228 9.80 -9.91 23.00
N TYR A 229 10.32 -10.48 24.09
CA TYR A 229 10.55 -9.79 25.34
C TYR A 229 11.96 -9.24 25.40
N VAL A 230 12.08 -8.00 25.86
CA VAL A 230 13.37 -7.30 26.04
C VAL A 230 13.53 -6.83 27.48
N PRO A 231 14.73 -6.96 28.09
CA PRO A 231 14.98 -6.41 29.41
C PRO A 231 15.14 -4.90 29.35
N CYS A 232 14.57 -4.17 30.30
CA CYS A 232 14.80 -2.74 30.44
C CYS A 232 16.26 -2.45 30.81
N PRO A 233 16.98 -1.57 30.10
CA PRO A 233 18.38 -1.26 30.43
C PRO A 233 18.58 -0.55 31.78
N HIS A 234 17.49 -0.12 32.45
CA HIS A 234 17.55 0.65 33.69
C HIS A 234 17.06 -0.13 34.93
N CYS A 235 16.12 -1.06 34.77
CA CYS A 235 15.53 -1.81 35.89
C CYS A 235 15.41 -3.31 35.62
N ASP A 236 15.92 -3.81 34.50
CA ASP A 236 15.88 -5.20 34.04
C ASP A 236 14.47 -5.82 33.90
N HIS A 237 13.40 -5.02 34.08
CA HIS A 237 12.04 -5.50 33.84
C HIS A 237 11.88 -6.00 32.40
N SER A 238 11.40 -7.24 32.26
CA SER A 238 11.21 -7.90 30.96
C SER A 238 9.85 -7.52 30.36
N GLN A 239 9.84 -6.95 29.17
CA GLN A 239 8.63 -6.38 28.57
C GLN A 239 8.57 -6.58 27.05
N VAL A 240 7.35 -6.64 26.52
CA VAL A 240 7.05 -6.52 25.09
C VAL A 240 6.98 -5.03 24.74
N MET A 241 7.68 -4.60 23.70
CA MET A 241 7.63 -3.20 23.26
C MET A 241 6.31 -2.91 22.53
N LYS A 242 5.53 -1.96 23.07
CA LYS A 242 4.26 -1.50 22.51
C LYS A 242 4.33 -0.05 22.10
N TRP A 243 3.64 0.30 21.02
CA TRP A 243 3.58 1.67 20.52
C TRP A 243 2.95 2.65 21.52
N ASP A 244 1.99 2.19 22.31
CA ASP A 244 1.32 3.00 23.33
C ASP A 244 2.29 3.64 24.33
N GLN A 245 3.43 2.98 24.61
CA GLN A 245 4.48 3.54 25.48
C GLN A 245 5.23 4.72 24.82
N VAL A 246 5.22 4.81 23.50
CA VAL A 246 5.71 5.99 22.78
C VAL A 246 4.64 7.08 22.75
N LEU A 247 3.39 6.73 22.43
CA LEU A 247 2.27 7.66 22.36
C LEU A 247 2.00 8.37 23.70
N LYS A 248 2.01 7.62 24.82
CA LYS A 248 1.76 8.16 26.18
C LYS A 248 2.70 9.32 26.53
N HIS A 249 3.93 9.29 26.02
CA HIS A 249 4.98 10.24 26.38
C HIS A 249 5.33 11.21 25.25
N MET A 250 4.82 10.99 24.03
CA MET A 250 5.00 11.89 22.89
C MET A 250 4.12 13.12 23.04
N LYS A 251 4.70 14.30 22.89
CA LYS A 251 3.95 15.57 22.95
C LYS A 251 3.19 15.83 21.66
N TRP A 252 2.21 16.70 21.77
CA TRP A 252 1.42 17.18 20.65
C TRP A 252 1.62 18.68 20.47
N LYS A 253 1.67 19.15 19.24
CA LYS A 253 1.81 20.56 18.91
C LYS A 253 0.71 21.02 17.94
N GLN A 254 0.39 22.31 18.00
CA GLN A 254 -0.52 22.94 17.05
C GLN A 254 0.30 23.54 15.90
N VAL A 255 -0.01 23.13 14.66
CA VAL A 255 0.59 23.69 13.47
C VAL A 255 -0.52 24.05 12.49
N GLN A 256 -0.66 25.32 12.18
CA GLN A 256 -1.71 25.83 11.28
C GLN A 256 -3.13 25.36 11.65
N GLY A 257 -3.43 25.34 12.95
CA GLY A 257 -4.74 24.91 13.47
C GLY A 257 -4.94 23.40 13.55
N LYS A 258 -3.97 22.57 13.13
CA LYS A 258 -4.02 21.11 13.26
C LYS A 258 -3.25 20.65 14.48
N LYS A 259 -3.83 19.73 15.26
CA LYS A 259 -3.15 19.02 16.34
C LYS A 259 -2.34 17.87 15.70
N ILE A 260 -1.02 17.96 15.75
CA ILE A 260 -0.12 16.95 15.18
C ILE A 260 0.85 16.42 16.24
N PRO A 261 1.31 15.16 16.16
CA PRO A 261 2.31 14.64 17.08
C PRO A 261 3.67 15.33 16.87
N ASP A 262 4.34 15.65 17.97
CA ASP A 262 5.68 16.22 17.95
C ASP A 262 6.72 15.10 17.96
N ILE A 263 7.13 14.67 16.78
CA ILE A 263 8.04 13.54 16.55
C ILE A 263 9.40 13.69 17.20
N GLU A 264 9.86 14.93 17.48
CA GLU A 264 11.14 15.18 18.15
C GLU A 264 11.09 14.75 19.63
N THR A 265 9.88 14.64 20.20
CA THR A 265 9.67 14.19 21.58
C THR A 265 9.43 12.69 21.69
N ALA A 266 9.36 11.97 20.55
CA ALA A 266 9.05 10.55 20.52
C ALA A 266 10.22 9.73 21.11
N LYS A 267 9.95 9.01 22.19
CA LYS A 267 10.89 8.07 22.84
C LYS A 267 10.11 6.90 23.41
N TYR A 268 10.75 5.75 23.42
CA TYR A 268 10.20 4.60 24.14
C TYR A 268 10.42 4.77 25.64
N CYS A 269 9.41 4.45 26.44
CA CYS A 269 9.48 4.49 27.90
C CYS A 269 9.23 3.08 28.46
N CYS A 270 9.96 2.70 29.49
CA CYS A 270 9.73 1.44 30.19
C CYS A 270 8.34 1.42 30.84
N VAL A 271 7.65 0.28 30.77
CA VAL A 271 6.32 0.12 31.37
C VAL A 271 6.36 0.14 32.89
N GLU A 272 7.48 -0.23 33.51
CA GLU A 272 7.65 -0.35 34.97
C GLU A 272 8.28 0.91 35.59
N CYS A 273 9.48 1.28 35.16
CA CYS A 273 10.22 2.41 35.77
C CYS A 273 9.99 3.75 35.06
N GLU A 274 9.22 3.81 34.00
CA GLU A 274 8.89 4.98 33.18
C GLU A 274 10.09 5.76 32.62
N LYS A 275 11.32 5.25 32.77
CA LYS A 275 12.52 5.87 32.19
C LYS A 275 12.49 5.81 30.68
N GLN A 276 12.82 6.93 30.06
CA GLN A 276 12.97 7.05 28.62
C GLN A 276 14.24 6.34 28.16
N TRP A 277 14.15 5.62 27.04
CA TRP A 277 15.27 4.94 26.43
C TRP A 277 15.89 5.81 25.33
N SER A 278 17.22 5.83 25.29
CA SER A 278 17.96 6.25 24.09
C SER A 278 17.87 5.17 23.00
N GLU A 279 18.22 5.49 21.77
CA GLU A 279 18.31 4.48 20.70
C GLU A 279 19.36 3.41 21.04
N GLY A 280 20.47 3.80 21.70
CA GLY A 280 21.46 2.84 22.18
C GLY A 280 20.90 1.89 23.24
N ASP A 281 20.05 2.39 24.16
CA ASP A 281 19.36 1.56 25.16
C ASP A 281 18.43 0.54 24.49
N ARG A 282 17.63 1.01 23.52
CA ARG A 282 16.72 0.16 22.75
C ARG A 282 17.47 -0.94 22.00
N ILE A 283 18.53 -0.61 21.28
CA ILE A 283 19.33 -1.60 20.54
C ILE A 283 19.95 -2.63 21.49
N ARG A 284 20.49 -2.19 22.64
CA ARG A 284 21.04 -3.10 23.66
C ARG A 284 19.96 -4.01 24.25
N ALA A 285 18.78 -3.48 24.53
CA ALA A 285 17.65 -4.27 25.03
C ALA A 285 17.22 -5.33 23.99
N VAL A 286 17.08 -4.94 22.73
CA VAL A 286 16.72 -5.84 21.64
C VAL A 286 17.77 -6.95 21.44
N SER A 287 19.05 -6.63 21.55
CA SER A 287 20.11 -7.65 21.39
C SER A 287 20.09 -8.76 22.46
N LYS A 288 19.49 -8.45 23.62
CA LYS A 288 19.32 -9.39 24.76
C LYS A 288 17.92 -9.99 24.82
N GLY A 289 17.04 -9.61 23.92
CA GLY A 289 15.67 -10.09 23.88
C GLY A 289 15.56 -11.56 23.48
N LYS A 290 14.41 -12.16 23.83
CA LYS A 290 14.05 -13.54 23.47
C LYS A 290 12.54 -13.66 23.26
N PHE A 291 12.13 -14.63 22.43
CA PHE A 291 10.73 -14.98 22.28
C PHE A 291 10.23 -15.82 23.47
N ILE A 292 9.04 -15.48 23.96
CA ILE A 292 8.35 -16.24 25.01
C ILE A 292 6.96 -16.61 24.49
N ALA A 293 6.62 -17.89 24.54
CA ALA A 293 5.33 -18.41 24.14
C ALA A 293 4.27 -18.15 25.22
N HIS A 294 3.10 -17.64 24.82
CA HIS A 294 1.96 -17.41 25.70
C HIS A 294 0.98 -18.59 25.71
N ASN A 295 1.03 -19.44 24.70
CA ASN A 295 0.22 -20.65 24.57
C ASN A 295 1.10 -21.85 24.16
N PRO A 296 2.00 -22.32 25.02
CA PRO A 296 3.05 -23.28 24.66
C PRO A 296 2.53 -24.65 24.19
N GLY A 297 1.28 -24.98 24.51
CA GLY A 297 0.65 -26.26 24.10
C GLY A 297 0.24 -26.34 22.62
N SER A 298 0.28 -25.24 21.86
CA SER A 298 -0.08 -25.28 20.45
C SER A 298 1.00 -25.97 19.60
N PRO A 299 0.61 -26.79 18.61
CA PRO A 299 1.53 -27.41 17.66
C PRO A 299 2.07 -26.43 16.61
N ILE A 300 1.71 -25.15 16.66
CA ILE A 300 2.13 -24.11 15.74
C ILE A 300 3.03 -23.12 16.48
N ALA A 301 4.24 -22.88 15.98
CA ALA A 301 5.13 -21.83 16.51
C ALA A 301 4.81 -20.48 15.86
N GLY A 302 4.21 -19.56 16.60
CA GLY A 302 3.83 -18.24 16.07
C GLY A 302 4.70 -17.13 16.63
N PHE A 303 5.25 -16.29 15.76
CA PHE A 303 6.12 -15.17 16.10
C PHE A 303 5.48 -13.84 15.71
N GLN A 304 5.25 -12.94 16.67
CA GLN A 304 4.82 -11.59 16.42
C GLN A 304 5.97 -10.61 16.67
N LEU A 305 6.19 -9.68 15.73
CA LEU A 305 7.28 -8.72 15.86
C LEU A 305 6.94 -7.39 15.16
N SER A 306 7.15 -6.28 15.88
CA SER A 306 6.94 -4.92 15.38
C SER A 306 8.27 -4.26 14.95
N ARG A 307 8.18 -3.21 14.16
CA ARG A 307 9.33 -2.41 13.73
C ARG A 307 10.04 -1.70 14.90
N LEU A 308 9.41 -1.62 16.07
CA LEU A 308 10.03 -1.13 17.30
C LEU A 308 11.30 -1.89 17.68
N TYR A 309 11.40 -3.16 17.26
CA TYR A 309 12.56 -4.02 17.49
C TYR A 309 13.66 -3.88 16.43
N SER A 310 13.40 -3.14 15.33
CA SER A 310 14.37 -3.03 14.24
C SER A 310 15.54 -2.12 14.62
N PRO A 311 16.78 -2.60 14.61
CA PRO A 311 17.95 -1.71 14.75
C PRO A 311 18.18 -0.77 13.56
N LEU A 312 17.49 -1.03 12.45
CA LEU A 312 17.59 -0.26 11.21
C LEU A 312 16.65 0.96 11.17
N ALA A 313 15.73 1.08 12.13
CA ALA A 313 14.81 2.18 12.24
C ALA A 313 14.89 2.81 13.64
N THR A 314 14.85 4.13 13.73
CA THR A 314 14.76 4.86 15.01
C THR A 314 13.31 5.04 15.43
N ILE A 315 13.06 5.24 16.74
CA ILE A 315 11.72 5.59 17.24
C ILE A 315 11.19 6.87 16.56
N ARG A 316 12.08 7.84 16.31
CA ARG A 316 11.74 9.08 15.60
C ARG A 316 11.23 8.80 14.17
N GLN A 317 11.86 7.90 13.42
CA GLN A 317 11.39 7.51 12.09
C GLN A 317 10.03 6.81 12.14
N ILE A 318 9.81 5.91 13.12
CA ILE A 318 8.52 5.25 13.32
C ILE A 318 7.45 6.27 13.71
N ALA A 319 7.81 7.28 14.53
CA ALA A 319 6.90 8.38 14.88
C ALA A 319 6.59 9.29 13.68
N GLN A 320 7.52 9.45 12.73
CA GLN A 320 7.26 10.14 11.48
C GLN A 320 6.20 9.39 10.66
N ASP A 321 6.35 8.06 10.48
CA ASP A 321 5.36 7.24 9.78
C ASP A 321 3.99 7.31 10.46
N TYR A 322 3.96 7.31 11.80
CA TYR A 322 2.72 7.51 12.56
C TYR A 322 2.11 8.90 12.32
N ALA A 323 2.92 9.96 12.34
CA ALA A 323 2.42 11.32 12.12
C ALA A 323 1.85 11.51 10.71
N GLU A 324 2.46 10.90 9.70
CA GLU A 324 1.97 10.88 8.32
C GLU A 324 0.66 10.10 8.21
N ALA A 325 0.59 8.91 8.81
CA ALA A 325 -0.62 8.10 8.85
C ALA A 325 -1.76 8.80 9.62
N TYR A 326 -1.43 9.45 10.74
CA TYR A 326 -2.38 10.25 11.52
C TYR A 326 -2.99 11.39 10.71
N GLN A 327 -2.18 12.14 9.96
CA GLN A 327 -2.63 13.26 9.14
C GLN A 327 -3.39 12.82 7.89
N SER A 328 -3.07 11.66 7.33
CA SER A 328 -3.66 11.13 6.09
C SER A 328 -4.83 10.17 6.33
N PHE A 329 -5.30 10.01 7.57
CA PHE A 329 -6.37 9.05 7.92
C PHE A 329 -6.06 7.62 7.41
N SER A 330 -4.88 7.13 7.73
CA SER A 330 -4.40 5.80 7.34
C SER A 330 -3.68 5.08 8.49
N LEU A 331 -4.17 5.27 9.73
CA LEU A 331 -3.61 4.62 10.91
C LEU A 331 -3.59 3.10 10.79
N SER A 332 -4.61 2.51 10.15
CA SER A 332 -4.62 1.08 9.86
C SER A 332 -3.36 0.62 9.11
N THR A 333 -2.92 1.41 8.12
CA THR A 333 -1.67 1.12 7.39
C THR A 333 -0.46 1.15 8.32
N PHE A 334 -0.38 2.14 9.22
CA PHE A 334 0.72 2.23 10.19
C PHE A 334 0.76 1.03 11.14
N TYR A 335 -0.40 0.67 11.74
CA TYR A 335 -0.48 -0.49 12.65
C TYR A 335 -0.10 -1.79 11.93
N ASN A 336 -0.63 -1.99 10.74
CA ASN A 336 -0.34 -3.19 9.95
C ASN A 336 1.13 -3.26 9.53
N THR A 337 1.65 -2.20 8.91
CA THR A 337 2.97 -2.25 8.26
C THR A 337 4.13 -1.94 9.21
N SER A 338 3.95 -1.03 10.19
CA SER A 338 5.02 -0.65 11.11
C SER A 338 4.97 -1.41 12.44
N LEU A 339 3.78 -1.81 12.90
CA LEU A 339 3.67 -2.56 14.15
C LEU A 339 3.48 -4.07 13.96
N GLY A 340 3.05 -4.51 12.77
CA GLY A 340 2.69 -5.92 12.56
C GLY A 340 1.45 -6.32 13.37
N GLU A 341 0.57 -5.37 13.60
CA GLU A 341 -0.66 -5.52 14.39
C GLU A 341 -1.89 -5.25 13.53
N THR A 342 -3.01 -5.84 13.87
CA THR A 342 -4.30 -5.52 13.25
C THR A 342 -4.84 -4.24 13.86
N PHE A 343 -5.52 -3.43 13.05
CA PHE A 343 -6.15 -2.19 13.52
C PHE A 343 -7.67 -2.36 13.52
N ASP A 344 -8.25 -2.42 14.71
CA ASP A 344 -9.67 -2.75 14.90
C ASP A 344 -10.57 -1.53 15.17
N ASP A 345 -10.01 -0.33 15.33
CA ASP A 345 -10.72 0.88 15.78
C ASP A 345 -11.72 1.45 14.75
N LEU A 346 -11.73 0.89 13.53
CA LEU A 346 -12.57 1.38 12.44
C LEU A 346 -13.93 0.69 12.33
N ASN A 347 -14.17 -0.35 13.13
CA ASN A 347 -15.41 -1.13 13.09
C ASN A 347 -16.45 -0.68 14.12
N ALA A 348 -16.31 0.52 14.71
CA ALA A 348 -17.44 1.10 15.39
C ALA A 348 -18.57 1.30 14.37
N ASP A 349 -19.70 0.64 14.56
CA ASP A 349 -20.89 0.86 13.77
C ASP A 349 -21.26 2.34 13.90
N ILE A 350 -20.95 3.10 12.85
CA ILE A 350 -21.32 4.51 12.78
C ILE A 350 -22.83 4.53 12.51
N GLU A 351 -23.58 5.01 13.48
CA GLU A 351 -25.00 5.27 13.27
C GLU A 351 -25.15 6.51 12.37
N HIS A 352 -25.98 6.41 11.33
CA HIS A 352 -26.18 7.53 10.39
C HIS A 352 -26.66 8.81 11.11
N SER A 353 -27.43 8.69 12.19
CA SER A 353 -27.88 9.79 13.03
C SER A 353 -26.74 10.57 13.72
N GLU A 354 -25.59 9.93 13.97
CA GLU A 354 -24.44 10.62 14.55
C GLU A 354 -23.79 11.63 13.60
N LEU A 355 -23.91 11.41 12.29
CA LEU A 355 -23.37 12.29 11.26
C LEU A 355 -24.06 13.67 11.24
N GLU A 356 -25.28 13.78 11.76
CA GLU A 356 -25.98 15.05 11.92
C GLU A 356 -25.18 16.07 12.77
N LYS A 357 -24.33 15.57 13.70
CA LYS A 357 -23.43 16.42 14.50
C LYS A 357 -22.39 17.16 13.66
N LEU A 358 -22.12 16.68 12.45
CA LEU A 358 -21.14 17.25 11.51
C LEU A 358 -21.80 18.13 10.43
N VAL A 359 -23.12 18.29 10.48
CA VAL A 359 -23.87 19.15 9.56
C VAL A 359 -23.65 20.61 9.92
N THR A 360 -23.38 21.43 8.93
CA THR A 360 -23.18 22.87 9.07
C THR A 360 -23.91 23.63 7.94
N ASP A 361 -24.08 24.93 8.09
CA ASP A 361 -24.72 25.78 7.08
C ASP A 361 -23.75 26.09 5.93
N ILE A 362 -23.43 25.06 5.14
CA ILE A 362 -22.62 25.13 3.94
C ILE A 362 -23.37 24.51 2.76
N SER A 363 -23.11 24.99 1.55
CA SER A 363 -23.68 24.42 0.34
C SER A 363 -22.94 24.98 -0.89
N VAL A 364 -23.28 24.55 -2.10
CA VAL A 364 -22.80 25.18 -3.35
C VAL A 364 -23.15 26.67 -3.48
N LYS A 365 -24.16 27.15 -2.76
CA LYS A 365 -24.54 28.55 -2.69
C LYS A 365 -23.90 29.31 -1.51
N ASN A 366 -23.37 28.58 -0.52
CA ASN A 366 -22.76 29.13 0.68
C ASN A 366 -21.41 28.43 0.92
N ILE A 367 -20.46 28.59 -0.01
CA ILE A 367 -19.13 27.99 0.09
C ILE A 367 -18.28 28.86 1.03
N PRO A 368 -17.71 28.31 2.10
CA PRO A 368 -16.83 29.06 3.01
C PRO A 368 -15.62 29.65 2.29
N GLU A 369 -15.22 30.87 2.64
CA GLU A 369 -14.07 31.59 2.08
C GLU A 369 -12.78 30.77 2.12
N SER A 370 -12.57 29.99 3.21
CA SER A 370 -11.39 29.12 3.38
C SER A 370 -11.30 27.99 2.36
N THR A 371 -12.34 27.72 1.57
CA THR A 371 -12.34 26.68 0.53
C THR A 371 -11.37 27.07 -0.59
N THR A 372 -10.39 26.21 -0.83
CA THR A 372 -9.31 26.49 -1.78
C THR A 372 -9.62 25.97 -3.19
N PHE A 373 -10.22 24.77 -3.27
CA PHE A 373 -10.61 24.13 -4.53
C PHE A 373 -11.76 23.16 -4.33
N ILE A 374 -12.32 22.68 -5.43
CA ILE A 374 -13.42 21.72 -5.47
C ILE A 374 -12.95 20.43 -6.16
N THR A 375 -13.42 19.27 -5.66
CA THR A 375 -13.35 17.97 -6.33
C THR A 375 -14.71 17.32 -6.38
N ALA A 376 -14.87 16.29 -7.23
CA ALA A 376 -16.09 15.49 -7.32
C ALA A 376 -15.79 14.00 -7.39
N GLY A 377 -16.64 13.21 -6.73
CA GLY A 377 -16.71 11.76 -6.91
C GLY A 377 -18.03 11.41 -7.59
N ILE A 378 -17.96 10.60 -8.64
CA ILE A 378 -19.11 10.24 -9.46
C ILE A 378 -19.20 8.72 -9.59
N ASP A 379 -20.36 8.18 -9.23
CA ASP A 379 -20.70 6.78 -9.41
C ASP A 379 -21.64 6.61 -10.60
N GLN A 380 -21.33 5.63 -11.49
CA GLN A 380 -22.09 5.37 -12.70
C GLN A 380 -23.02 4.19 -12.50
N GLN A 381 -24.33 4.43 -12.53
CA GLN A 381 -25.38 3.43 -12.45
C GLN A 381 -26.10 3.25 -13.81
N ALA A 382 -26.88 2.17 -13.96
CA ALA A 382 -27.58 1.87 -15.21
C ALA A 382 -28.53 3.00 -15.67
N SER A 383 -29.18 3.69 -14.73
CA SER A 383 -30.23 4.68 -14.97
C SER A 383 -29.90 6.08 -14.45
N ARG A 384 -28.72 6.32 -13.92
CA ARG A 384 -28.32 7.62 -13.36
C ARG A 384 -26.81 7.73 -13.12
N LEU A 385 -26.36 8.96 -12.94
CA LEU A 385 -25.03 9.28 -12.38
C LEU A 385 -25.25 9.93 -11.02
N GLU A 386 -24.63 9.41 -9.98
CA GLU A 386 -24.58 10.02 -8.65
C GLU A 386 -23.31 10.83 -8.51
N CYS A 387 -23.37 12.02 -7.96
CA CYS A 387 -22.24 12.94 -7.86
C CYS A 387 -22.21 13.63 -6.51
N THR A 388 -21.14 13.43 -5.74
CA THR A 388 -20.84 14.21 -4.53
C THR A 388 -19.78 15.26 -4.82
N LEU A 389 -20.04 16.50 -4.43
CA LEU A 389 -19.15 17.65 -4.62
C LEU A 389 -18.48 18.02 -3.31
N PHE A 390 -17.14 18.17 -3.33
CA PHE A 390 -16.34 18.47 -2.17
C PHE A 390 -15.66 19.84 -2.28
N GLY A 391 -15.85 20.68 -1.26
CA GLY A 391 -15.05 21.88 -1.06
C GLY A 391 -13.89 21.60 -0.12
N VAL A 392 -12.66 21.89 -0.54
CA VAL A 392 -11.45 21.45 0.14
C VAL A 392 -10.59 22.62 0.56
N SER A 393 -10.15 22.61 1.80
CA SER A 393 -9.14 23.49 2.36
C SER A 393 -8.07 22.69 3.09
N GLU A 394 -6.99 23.34 3.50
CA GLU A 394 -5.90 22.68 4.24
C GLU A 394 -6.40 21.99 5.52
N ASN A 395 -7.42 22.56 6.17
CA ASN A 395 -7.90 22.12 7.48
C ASN A 395 -9.31 21.50 7.46
N ALA A 396 -9.99 21.48 6.30
CA ALA A 396 -11.35 20.95 6.21
C ALA A 396 -11.66 20.33 4.84
N ILE A 397 -12.43 19.24 4.90
CA ILE A 397 -13.11 18.62 3.77
C ILE A 397 -14.61 18.87 4.01
N ARG A 398 -15.29 19.43 3.01
CA ARG A 398 -16.70 19.82 3.07
C ARG A 398 -17.48 19.12 1.98
N VAL A 399 -18.50 18.39 2.34
CA VAL A 399 -19.47 17.86 1.37
C VAL A 399 -20.47 18.98 1.09
N LEU A 400 -20.34 19.61 -0.08
CA LEU A 400 -21.13 20.78 -0.46
C LEU A 400 -22.48 20.44 -1.09
N ASP A 401 -22.55 19.30 -1.78
CA ASP A 401 -23.75 18.89 -2.52
C ASP A 401 -23.66 17.40 -2.91
N HIS A 402 -24.81 16.77 -3.08
CA HIS A 402 -24.95 15.45 -3.68
C HIS A 402 -26.14 15.46 -4.65
N ARG A 403 -25.92 15.05 -5.90
CA ARG A 403 -26.92 15.09 -6.97
C ARG A 403 -26.96 13.84 -7.81
N SER A 404 -28.18 13.45 -8.18
CA SER A 404 -28.46 12.40 -9.15
C SER A 404 -28.82 13.02 -10.52
N PHE A 405 -28.23 12.52 -11.59
CA PHE A 405 -28.53 12.88 -12.97
C PHE A 405 -29.17 11.69 -13.67
N TYR A 406 -30.49 11.70 -13.77
CA TYR A 406 -31.28 10.56 -14.27
C TYR A 406 -31.35 10.50 -15.79
N ASP A 407 -31.17 9.30 -16.33
CA ASP A 407 -31.46 8.89 -17.69
C ASP A 407 -31.48 7.36 -17.77
N LEU A 408 -32.59 6.79 -18.28
CA LEU A 408 -32.76 5.34 -18.42
C LEU A 408 -31.70 4.68 -19.32
N ASN A 409 -31.00 5.44 -20.14
CA ASN A 409 -29.93 4.99 -21.02
C ASN A 409 -28.54 5.46 -20.56
N CYS A 410 -28.32 5.57 -19.26
CA CYS A 410 -27.06 6.10 -18.71
C CYS A 410 -25.82 5.25 -19.07
N GLU A 411 -26.03 4.01 -19.52
CA GLU A 411 -24.96 3.16 -20.05
C GLU A 411 -24.52 3.56 -21.48
N LYS A 412 -25.28 4.43 -22.18
CA LYS A 412 -24.95 4.85 -23.56
C LYS A 412 -24.09 6.11 -23.58
N PRO A 413 -23.16 6.25 -24.56
CA PRO A 413 -22.22 7.37 -24.63
C PRO A 413 -22.86 8.76 -24.81
N ASP A 414 -24.04 8.83 -25.37
CA ASP A 414 -24.79 10.05 -25.71
C ASP A 414 -25.90 10.39 -24.73
N SER A 415 -25.96 9.69 -23.60
CA SER A 415 -26.89 9.96 -22.53
C SER A 415 -26.79 11.44 -22.07
N PRO A 416 -27.96 12.18 -22.02
CA PRO A 416 -28.04 13.54 -21.53
C PRO A 416 -27.50 13.71 -20.09
N ALA A 417 -27.52 12.65 -19.28
CA ALA A 417 -27.02 12.68 -17.90
C ALA A 417 -25.55 13.13 -17.83
N TYR A 418 -24.68 12.66 -18.74
CA TYR A 418 -23.29 13.12 -18.81
C TYR A 418 -23.14 14.58 -19.17
N THR A 419 -23.98 15.10 -20.05
CA THR A 419 -23.96 16.52 -20.43
C THR A 419 -24.36 17.40 -19.25
N LYS A 420 -25.46 17.07 -18.57
CA LYS A 420 -25.92 17.77 -17.36
C LYS A 420 -24.87 17.70 -16.23
N LEU A 421 -24.24 16.55 -16.01
CA LEU A 421 -23.14 16.40 -15.05
C LEU A 421 -21.98 17.33 -15.39
N ILE A 422 -21.50 17.32 -16.64
CA ILE A 422 -20.35 18.13 -17.06
C ILE A 422 -20.68 19.63 -16.96
N GLU A 423 -21.91 20.06 -17.30
CA GLU A 423 -22.37 21.42 -17.12
C GLU A 423 -22.37 21.82 -15.64
N PHE A 424 -22.89 20.97 -14.78
CA PHE A 424 -22.85 21.18 -13.33
C PHE A 424 -21.41 21.30 -12.80
N LEU A 425 -20.50 20.41 -13.19
CA LEU A 425 -19.10 20.47 -12.76
C LEU A 425 -18.35 21.70 -13.32
N LYS A 426 -18.79 22.28 -14.40
CA LYS A 426 -18.27 23.53 -15.00
C LYS A 426 -18.89 24.79 -14.43
N SER A 427 -19.85 24.68 -13.51
CA SER A 427 -20.49 25.84 -12.89
C SER A 427 -19.47 26.80 -12.28
N ASP A 428 -19.83 28.08 -12.23
CA ASP A 428 -19.02 29.13 -11.62
C ASP A 428 -19.20 29.09 -10.08
N PHE A 429 -18.48 28.21 -9.42
CA PHE A 429 -18.53 28.10 -7.96
C PHE A 429 -17.85 29.29 -7.31
N ARG A 430 -18.57 29.96 -6.41
CA ARG A 430 -18.07 31.13 -5.68
C ARG A 430 -18.19 30.95 -4.17
N ASP A 431 -17.23 31.46 -3.43
CA ASP A 431 -17.29 31.52 -1.98
C ASP A 431 -18.24 32.68 -1.52
N VAL A 432 -18.48 32.72 -0.21
CA VAL A 432 -19.35 33.72 0.42
C VAL A 432 -18.95 35.18 0.13
N ASN A 433 -17.70 35.41 -0.27
CA ASN A 433 -17.18 36.73 -0.64
C ASN A 433 -17.24 36.97 -2.17
N GLY A 434 -17.86 36.06 -2.92
CA GLY A 434 -17.95 36.13 -4.38
C GLY A 434 -16.71 35.70 -5.14
N ASN A 435 -15.64 35.27 -4.45
CA ASN A 435 -14.43 34.79 -5.10
C ASN A 435 -14.64 33.42 -5.73
N LYS A 436 -14.12 33.23 -6.93
CA LYS A 436 -14.19 31.98 -7.66
C LYS A 436 -13.39 30.87 -6.93
N VAL A 437 -14.04 29.71 -6.75
CA VAL A 437 -13.43 28.51 -6.20
C VAL A 437 -13.25 27.50 -7.33
N PRO A 438 -12.01 27.17 -7.74
CA PRO A 438 -11.80 26.35 -8.93
C PRO A 438 -12.17 24.89 -8.69
N MET A 439 -12.96 24.31 -9.59
CA MET A 439 -13.09 22.87 -9.73
C MET A 439 -11.80 22.32 -10.36
N LEU A 440 -11.09 21.40 -9.67
CA LEU A 440 -9.79 20.89 -10.13
C LEU A 440 -9.83 19.46 -10.62
N TRP A 441 -10.68 18.60 -10.02
CA TRP A 441 -10.65 17.16 -10.29
C TRP A 441 -12.00 16.50 -10.08
N GLY A 442 -12.45 15.70 -11.04
CA GLY A 442 -13.60 14.81 -10.91
C GLY A 442 -13.20 13.37 -11.27
N ASN A 443 -13.59 12.41 -10.45
CA ASN A 443 -13.42 10.99 -10.69
C ASN A 443 -14.77 10.37 -11.03
N ILE A 444 -14.87 9.66 -12.16
CA ILE A 444 -16.06 8.93 -12.57
C ILE A 444 -15.76 7.43 -12.70
N ASP A 445 -16.56 6.59 -12.04
CA ASP A 445 -16.38 5.14 -12.10
C ASP A 445 -16.65 4.56 -13.49
N SER A 446 -15.79 3.67 -13.92
CA SER A 446 -15.86 2.91 -15.17
C SER A 446 -15.90 1.39 -14.95
N GLY A 447 -16.16 0.96 -13.72
CA GLY A 447 -16.17 -0.45 -13.33
C GLY A 447 -17.32 -1.26 -13.93
N ASN A 448 -18.45 -0.62 -14.25
CA ASN A 448 -19.55 -1.24 -14.98
C ASN A 448 -19.15 -1.54 -16.43
N GLY A 449 -18.94 -2.81 -16.77
CA GLY A 449 -18.47 -3.23 -18.08
C GLY A 449 -19.35 -2.76 -19.25
N ARG A 450 -20.66 -2.55 -19.03
CA ARG A 450 -21.61 -2.05 -20.05
C ARG A 450 -21.42 -0.55 -20.30
N ALA A 451 -21.08 0.21 -19.29
CA ALA A 451 -20.92 1.66 -19.35
C ALA A 451 -19.48 2.13 -19.59
N THR A 452 -18.48 1.26 -19.51
CA THR A 452 -17.06 1.62 -19.60
C THR A 452 -16.73 2.53 -20.80
N GLN A 453 -17.23 2.20 -22.00
CA GLN A 453 -17.00 3.00 -23.22
C GLN A 453 -17.66 4.38 -23.13
N SER A 454 -18.84 4.44 -22.51
CA SER A 454 -19.60 5.67 -22.28
C SER A 454 -18.88 6.61 -21.35
N VAL A 455 -18.37 6.07 -20.25
CA VAL A 455 -17.54 6.82 -19.29
C VAL A 455 -16.29 7.36 -19.96
N TYR A 456 -15.54 6.53 -20.71
CA TYR A 456 -14.31 6.96 -21.39
C TYR A 456 -14.57 8.09 -22.40
N LYS A 457 -15.61 7.96 -23.24
CA LYS A 457 -15.98 9.00 -24.21
C LYS A 457 -16.32 10.32 -23.53
N ASN A 458 -17.08 10.27 -22.42
CA ASN A 458 -17.52 11.47 -21.71
C ASN A 458 -16.44 12.08 -20.83
N ALA A 459 -15.56 11.29 -20.20
CA ALA A 459 -14.40 11.81 -19.48
C ALA A 459 -13.49 12.63 -20.40
N ASN A 460 -13.31 12.23 -21.66
CA ASN A 460 -12.52 12.95 -22.64
C ASN A 460 -13.11 14.33 -23.05
N ARG A 461 -14.40 14.58 -22.79
CA ARG A 461 -15.02 15.89 -23.09
C ARG A 461 -14.55 17.02 -22.18
N TRP A 462 -13.94 16.69 -21.04
CA TRP A 462 -13.44 17.69 -20.11
C TRP A 462 -12.19 17.19 -19.36
N LYS A 463 -11.08 17.92 -19.52
CA LYS A 463 -9.75 17.54 -18.99
C LYS A 463 -9.66 17.36 -17.47
N LYS A 464 -10.67 17.80 -16.72
CA LYS A 464 -10.72 17.67 -15.26
C LYS A 464 -11.60 16.49 -14.81
N LEU A 465 -12.20 15.76 -15.75
CA LEU A 465 -12.98 14.55 -15.47
C LEU A 465 -12.15 13.31 -15.85
N HIS A 466 -11.92 12.43 -14.90
CA HIS A 466 -11.01 11.30 -15.03
C HIS A 466 -11.76 9.98 -14.82
N ALA A 467 -11.55 9.03 -15.71
CA ALA A 467 -12.09 7.68 -15.54
C ALA A 467 -11.30 6.92 -14.47
N ILE A 468 -12.02 6.28 -13.56
CA ILE A 468 -11.45 5.44 -12.50
C ILE A 468 -12.00 4.03 -12.57
N LYS A 469 -11.32 3.11 -11.89
CA LYS A 469 -11.80 1.74 -11.65
C LYS A 469 -11.30 1.25 -10.30
N GLY A 470 -12.13 0.53 -9.56
CA GLY A 470 -11.74 -0.15 -8.33
C GLY A 470 -10.73 -1.29 -8.60
N SER A 471 -9.71 -1.39 -7.76
CA SER A 471 -8.77 -2.52 -7.77
C SER A 471 -9.42 -3.75 -7.16
N SER A 472 -9.15 -4.92 -7.73
CA SER A 472 -9.53 -6.22 -7.14
C SER A 472 -8.66 -6.61 -5.93
N SER A 473 -7.49 -5.97 -5.75
CA SER A 473 -6.61 -6.23 -4.61
C SER A 473 -7.08 -5.46 -3.37
N ALA A 474 -7.27 -6.15 -2.26
CA ALA A 474 -7.67 -5.56 -0.98
C ALA A 474 -6.60 -4.61 -0.40
N THR A 475 -5.32 -4.78 -0.79
CA THR A 475 -4.18 -4.01 -0.31
C THR A 475 -3.70 -2.95 -1.30
N ALA A 476 -4.43 -2.73 -2.40
CA ALA A 476 -4.07 -1.71 -3.37
C ALA A 476 -4.03 -0.32 -2.70
N PRO A 477 -3.05 0.55 -3.05
CA PRO A 477 -2.98 1.90 -2.51
C PRO A 477 -4.21 2.72 -2.93
N THR A 478 -4.63 3.69 -2.11
CA THR A 478 -5.80 4.54 -2.37
C THR A 478 -5.77 5.17 -3.76
N ILE A 479 -4.61 5.65 -4.17
CA ILE A 479 -4.37 6.20 -5.51
C ILE A 479 -3.16 5.55 -6.17
N PRO A 480 -3.14 5.37 -7.50
CA PRO A 480 -2.02 4.78 -8.20
C PRO A 480 -0.81 5.74 -8.25
N ILE A 481 0.38 5.17 -8.44
CA ILE A 481 1.61 5.96 -8.66
C ILE A 481 1.50 6.72 -9.98
N GLN A 482 1.02 6.04 -11.02
CA GLN A 482 0.73 6.60 -12.35
C GLN A 482 -0.55 5.97 -12.90
N PRO A 483 -1.33 6.68 -13.73
CA PRO A 483 -2.46 6.09 -14.41
C PRO A 483 -2.00 5.00 -15.39
N THR A 484 -2.85 4.00 -15.61
CA THR A 484 -2.69 3.04 -16.69
C THR A 484 -3.31 3.60 -17.98
N ARG A 485 -2.83 3.13 -19.15
CA ARG A 485 -3.48 3.48 -20.43
C ARG A 485 -4.25 2.28 -20.95
N THR A 486 -5.55 2.46 -21.12
CA THR A 486 -6.45 1.45 -21.65
C THR A 486 -7.24 2.06 -22.82
N ALA A 487 -7.17 1.46 -24.00
CA ALA A 487 -7.82 1.97 -25.21
C ALA A 487 -7.55 3.47 -25.52
N GLY A 488 -6.30 3.93 -25.26
CA GLY A 488 -5.91 5.34 -25.47
C GLY A 488 -6.33 6.31 -24.37
N GLN A 489 -7.07 5.83 -23.35
CA GLN A 489 -7.60 6.58 -22.22
C GLN A 489 -6.69 6.41 -20.99
N GLU A 490 -6.49 7.47 -20.22
CA GLU A 490 -5.93 7.39 -18.88
C GLU A 490 -6.98 6.83 -17.90
N LEU A 491 -6.60 5.77 -17.20
CA LEU A 491 -7.42 5.10 -16.21
C LEU A 491 -6.70 5.06 -14.88
N TYR A 492 -7.33 5.57 -13.82
CA TYR A 492 -6.81 5.54 -12.46
C TYR A 492 -7.40 4.34 -11.72
N VAL A 493 -6.56 3.36 -11.37
CA VAL A 493 -6.99 2.18 -10.60
C VAL A 493 -6.87 2.50 -9.11
N LEU A 494 -8.00 2.57 -8.41
CA LEU A 494 -8.09 2.99 -7.01
C LEU A 494 -8.18 1.79 -6.06
N GLY A 495 -7.53 1.88 -4.91
CA GLY A 495 -7.71 0.94 -3.80
C GLY A 495 -8.97 1.26 -2.99
N VAL A 496 -10.15 0.89 -3.52
CA VAL A 496 -11.45 1.24 -2.92
C VAL A 496 -11.58 0.72 -1.49
N ASN A 497 -11.07 -0.48 -1.19
CA ASN A 497 -11.08 -0.99 0.19
C ASN A 497 -10.33 -0.05 1.14
N GLN A 498 -9.15 0.42 0.75
CA GLN A 498 -8.36 1.35 1.56
C GLN A 498 -9.01 2.73 1.66
N LEU A 499 -9.71 3.18 0.60
CA LEU A 499 -10.50 4.41 0.65
C LEU A 499 -11.67 4.30 1.62
N LYS A 500 -12.40 3.18 1.65
CA LYS A 500 -13.50 2.94 2.60
C LYS A 500 -12.99 2.95 4.07
N TYR A 501 -11.83 2.34 4.35
CA TYR A 501 -11.18 2.48 5.65
C TYR A 501 -10.88 3.93 6.00
N LYS A 502 -10.34 4.69 5.05
CA LYS A 502 -9.99 6.09 5.25
C LYS A 502 -11.20 6.97 5.50
N VAL A 503 -12.30 6.75 4.77
CA VAL A 503 -13.57 7.44 5.00
C VAL A 503 -14.10 7.14 6.39
N SER A 504 -14.10 5.87 6.80
CA SER A 504 -14.53 5.43 8.12
C SER A 504 -13.68 6.08 9.23
N GLU A 505 -12.35 6.10 9.08
CA GLU A 505 -11.43 6.75 10.02
C GLU A 505 -11.68 8.27 10.08
N LEU A 506 -11.84 8.93 8.94
CA LEU A 506 -12.14 10.36 8.85
C LEU A 506 -13.42 10.72 9.62
N ILE A 507 -14.50 9.96 9.40
CA ILE A 507 -15.77 10.15 10.09
C ILE A 507 -15.61 9.93 11.60
N ASN A 508 -15.13 8.76 12.01
CA ASN A 508 -15.00 8.39 13.42
C ASN A 508 -14.18 9.40 14.23
N ARG A 509 -13.08 9.87 13.66
CA ARG A 509 -12.20 10.83 14.33
C ARG A 509 -12.83 12.23 14.42
N ASN A 510 -13.63 12.61 13.41
CA ASN A 510 -14.41 13.87 13.50
C ASN A 510 -15.50 13.79 14.56
N LEU A 511 -16.19 12.66 14.68
CA LEU A 511 -17.19 12.44 15.74
C LEU A 511 -16.55 12.45 17.14
N LYS A 512 -15.34 11.92 17.29
CA LYS A 512 -14.54 11.94 18.54
C LYS A 512 -13.88 13.30 18.81
N GLY A 513 -13.84 14.22 17.85
CA GLY A 513 -13.21 15.54 17.98
C GLY A 513 -11.68 15.54 17.99
N ASP A 514 -11.03 14.44 17.52
CA ASP A 514 -9.58 14.29 17.46
C ASP A 514 -9.00 14.27 16.05
N ALA A 515 -9.81 14.63 15.04
CA ALA A 515 -9.39 14.64 13.63
C ALA A 515 -8.41 15.77 13.32
N PRO A 516 -7.34 15.53 12.53
CA PRO A 516 -6.41 16.56 12.05
C PRO A 516 -7.03 17.46 10.96
N THR A 517 -8.09 16.99 10.30
CA THR A 517 -8.83 17.69 9.25
C THR A 517 -10.31 17.59 9.55
N LYS A 518 -10.99 18.73 9.59
CA LYS A 518 -12.42 18.81 9.90
C LYS A 518 -13.25 18.25 8.75
N LEU A 519 -14.28 17.49 9.05
CA LEU A 519 -15.28 17.04 8.09
C LEU A 519 -16.59 17.79 8.38
N GLU A 520 -17.16 18.41 7.37
CA GLU A 520 -18.40 19.16 7.44
C GLU A 520 -19.35 18.75 6.32
N PHE A 521 -20.63 18.58 6.65
CA PHE A 521 -21.66 18.22 5.68
C PHE A 521 -22.63 19.39 5.47
N SER A 522 -23.08 19.56 4.24
CA SER A 522 -24.13 20.53 3.89
C SER A 522 -25.46 20.15 4.53
N ASN A 523 -26.20 21.16 4.97
CA ASN A 523 -27.59 21.01 5.41
C ASN A 523 -28.59 20.84 4.26
N THR A 524 -28.12 20.81 2.99
CA THR A 524 -28.95 20.64 1.79
C THR A 524 -28.78 19.26 1.13
N LEU A 525 -28.11 18.32 1.81
CA LEU A 525 -27.94 16.96 1.31
C LEU A 525 -29.27 16.20 1.31
N PRO A 526 -29.47 15.21 0.40
CA PRO A 526 -30.64 14.34 0.44
C PRO A 526 -30.79 13.60 1.77
N ASP A 527 -32.03 13.35 2.18
CA ASP A 527 -32.35 12.72 3.48
C ASP A 527 -31.71 11.34 3.64
N ASP A 528 -31.56 10.57 2.57
CA ASP A 528 -30.96 9.24 2.54
C ASP A 528 -29.43 9.23 2.39
N TYR A 529 -28.79 10.42 2.30
CA TYR A 529 -27.34 10.52 2.08
C TYR A 529 -26.52 9.84 3.17
N PHE A 530 -26.86 10.06 4.44
CA PHE A 530 -26.12 9.46 5.57
C PHE A 530 -26.36 7.97 5.71
N GLU A 531 -27.57 7.48 5.38
CA GLU A 531 -27.85 6.06 5.30
C GLU A 531 -26.99 5.37 4.24
N GLN A 532 -26.89 5.96 3.04
CA GLN A 532 -26.03 5.45 1.98
C GLN A 532 -24.54 5.53 2.34
N LEU A 533 -24.10 6.59 3.04
CA LEU A 533 -22.70 6.78 3.44
C LEU A 533 -22.26 5.73 4.48
N THR A 534 -23.18 5.24 5.33
CA THR A 534 -22.92 4.24 6.37
C THR A 534 -23.49 2.85 6.04
N SER A 535 -23.90 2.64 4.80
CA SER A 535 -24.64 1.44 4.35
C SER A 535 -23.82 0.16 4.32
N GLU A 536 -22.49 0.24 4.34
CA GLU A 536 -21.64 -0.93 4.24
C GLU A 536 -20.95 -1.28 5.56
N GLU A 537 -20.72 -2.55 5.73
CA GLU A 537 -19.94 -3.12 6.82
C GLU A 537 -18.91 -4.11 6.28
N GLN A 538 -17.92 -4.41 7.09
CA GLN A 538 -16.97 -5.45 6.77
C GLN A 538 -17.54 -6.81 7.10
N LYS A 539 -17.74 -7.63 6.08
CA LYS A 539 -18.15 -9.03 6.26
C LYS A 539 -17.02 -9.97 5.89
N ARG A 540 -16.93 -11.02 6.68
CA ARG A 540 -16.07 -12.13 6.35
C ARG A 540 -16.77 -12.98 5.28
N VAL A 541 -16.09 -13.14 4.14
CA VAL A 541 -16.47 -14.06 3.08
C VAL A 541 -15.31 -15.04 2.91
N GLY A 542 -15.48 -16.26 3.46
CA GLY A 542 -14.37 -17.21 3.56
C GLY A 542 -13.24 -16.72 4.47
N ASN A 543 -12.02 -16.61 3.97
CA ASN A 543 -10.86 -16.07 4.68
C ASN A 543 -10.56 -14.60 4.33
N SER A 544 -11.31 -13.99 3.42
CA SER A 544 -11.18 -12.57 3.08
C SER A 544 -12.22 -11.72 3.80
N VAL A 545 -11.83 -10.47 4.07
CA VAL A 545 -12.76 -9.44 4.56
C VAL A 545 -13.12 -8.55 3.38
N ARG A 546 -14.41 -8.40 3.12
CA ARG A 546 -14.94 -7.54 2.05
C ARG A 546 -15.96 -6.58 2.64
N TRP A 547 -16.00 -5.40 2.07
CA TRP A 547 -17.10 -4.47 2.29
C TRP A 547 -18.34 -4.98 1.58
N SER A 548 -19.44 -5.00 2.27
CA SER A 548 -20.75 -5.43 1.74
C SER A 548 -21.86 -4.67 2.43
N LEU A 549 -22.98 -4.51 1.74
CA LEU A 549 -24.14 -3.82 2.28
C LEU A 549 -24.61 -4.47 3.60
N LYS A 550 -24.94 -3.62 4.57
CA LYS A 550 -25.62 -3.99 5.80
C LYS A 550 -26.97 -4.60 5.48
N LYS A 551 -27.48 -5.45 6.37
CA LYS A 551 -28.82 -6.02 6.21
C LYS A 551 -29.87 -4.90 6.25
N GLY A 552 -30.64 -4.77 5.18
CA GLY A 552 -31.68 -3.73 5.05
C GLY A 552 -31.23 -2.48 4.28
N SER A 553 -29.95 -2.32 3.98
CA SER A 553 -29.47 -1.25 3.08
C SER A 553 -29.54 -1.71 1.63
N GLU A 554 -30.02 -0.82 0.76
CA GLU A 554 -30.19 -1.10 -0.68
C GLU A 554 -29.21 -0.30 -1.54
N ARG A 555 -28.69 0.82 -1.02
CA ARG A 555 -27.89 1.80 -1.76
C ARG A 555 -26.62 2.17 -1.00
N ASN A 556 -25.52 2.38 -1.74
CA ASN A 556 -24.21 2.77 -1.21
C ASN A 556 -23.53 3.86 -2.07
N GLU A 557 -24.23 4.44 -3.04
CA GLU A 557 -23.63 5.33 -4.02
C GLU A 557 -22.99 6.56 -3.37
N ALA A 558 -23.55 7.09 -2.26
CA ALA A 558 -22.95 8.20 -1.51
C ALA A 558 -21.57 7.82 -0.94
N LEU A 559 -21.41 6.58 -0.43
CA LEU A 559 -20.11 6.08 0.06
C LEU A 559 -19.11 5.95 -1.08
N ASP A 560 -19.50 5.38 -2.20
CA ASP A 560 -18.62 5.22 -3.36
C ASP A 560 -18.23 6.59 -3.95
N CYS A 561 -19.17 7.52 -4.11
CA CYS A 561 -18.89 8.91 -4.48
C CYS A 561 -17.94 9.60 -3.50
N PHE A 562 -18.10 9.35 -2.19
CA PHE A 562 -17.20 9.91 -1.19
C PHE A 562 -15.77 9.38 -1.36
N CYS A 563 -15.61 8.06 -1.54
CA CYS A 563 -14.32 7.43 -1.80
C CYS A 563 -13.64 8.02 -3.05
N TYR A 564 -14.40 8.19 -4.14
CA TYR A 564 -13.88 8.73 -5.40
C TYR A 564 -13.51 10.22 -5.29
N GLY A 565 -14.28 11.01 -4.56
CA GLY A 565 -13.98 12.41 -4.27
C GLY A 565 -12.73 12.57 -3.41
N LEU A 566 -12.57 11.73 -2.37
CA LEU A 566 -11.38 11.70 -1.51
C LEU A 566 -10.13 11.31 -2.30
N ALA A 567 -10.22 10.32 -3.20
CA ALA A 567 -9.12 9.99 -4.11
C ALA A 567 -8.76 11.16 -5.03
N GLY A 568 -9.75 11.94 -5.48
CA GLY A 568 -9.54 13.17 -6.26
C GLY A 568 -8.74 14.22 -5.49
N ILE A 569 -9.04 14.42 -4.21
CA ILE A 569 -8.27 15.31 -3.32
C ILE A 569 -6.81 14.86 -3.24
N GLU A 570 -6.57 13.57 -3.02
CA GLU A 570 -5.22 13.00 -2.95
C GLU A 570 -4.45 13.17 -4.26
N LEU A 571 -5.11 12.97 -5.41
CA LEU A 571 -4.49 13.11 -6.73
C LEU A 571 -4.09 14.57 -7.02
N VAL A 572 -4.94 15.55 -6.65
CA VAL A 572 -4.61 16.97 -6.75
C VAL A 572 -3.38 17.31 -5.90
N LEU A 573 -3.39 16.92 -4.64
CA LEU A 573 -2.28 17.21 -3.72
C LEU A 573 -0.97 16.54 -4.14
N LYS A 574 -1.02 15.29 -4.61
CA LYS A 574 0.13 14.55 -5.12
C LYS A 574 0.71 15.16 -6.39
N GLY A 575 -0.13 15.71 -7.25
CA GLY A 575 0.29 16.35 -8.50
C GLY A 575 1.10 17.64 -8.31
N ILE A 576 1.08 18.22 -7.11
CA ILE A 576 1.73 19.51 -6.81
C ILE A 576 2.95 19.28 -5.91
N LYS A 577 4.17 19.43 -6.47
CA LYS A 577 5.41 19.33 -5.70
C LYS A 577 5.64 20.61 -4.87
N ASN A 578 6.25 20.45 -3.70
CA ASN A 578 6.66 21.53 -2.79
C ASN A 578 5.52 22.46 -2.34
N ASN A 579 5.01 22.23 -1.14
CA ASN A 579 3.96 22.99 -0.48
C ASN A 579 2.67 23.15 -1.33
N PRO A 580 1.90 22.07 -1.55
CA PRO A 580 0.72 22.09 -2.41
C PRO A 580 -0.32 23.13 -1.97
N TRP A 581 -0.53 23.30 -0.67
CA TRP A 581 -1.53 24.23 -0.15
C TRP A 581 -1.20 25.71 -0.43
N LYS A 582 0.08 26.09 -0.31
CA LYS A 582 0.52 27.43 -0.67
C LYS A 582 0.25 27.70 -2.16
N ARG A 583 0.64 26.78 -3.02
CA ARG A 583 0.44 26.91 -4.48
C ARG A 583 -1.04 26.95 -4.89
N LEU A 584 -1.87 26.16 -4.21
CA LEU A 584 -3.32 26.16 -4.48
C LEU A 584 -3.98 27.48 -4.05
N ARG A 585 -3.58 28.06 -2.90
CA ARG A 585 -4.02 29.39 -2.48
C ARG A 585 -3.58 30.49 -3.45
N GLU A 586 -2.33 30.46 -3.87
CA GLU A 586 -1.80 31.40 -4.88
C GLU A 586 -2.57 31.25 -6.20
N TYR A 587 -2.88 30.03 -6.63
CA TYR A 587 -3.69 29.79 -7.82
C TYR A 587 -5.11 30.36 -7.68
N LYS A 588 -5.80 30.12 -6.54
CA LYS A 588 -7.12 30.72 -6.25
C LYS A 588 -7.05 32.26 -6.28
N ALA A 589 -6.04 32.85 -5.66
CA ALA A 589 -5.85 34.30 -5.66
C ALA A 589 -5.62 34.87 -7.08
N LYS A 590 -4.79 34.18 -7.89
CA LYS A 590 -4.52 34.60 -9.26
C LYS A 590 -5.77 34.63 -10.13
N ILE A 591 -6.59 33.58 -10.12
CA ILE A 591 -7.83 33.52 -10.93
C ILE A 591 -8.86 34.56 -10.48
N ASN A 592 -8.80 35.04 -9.25
CA ASN A 592 -9.70 36.10 -8.76
C ASN A 592 -9.14 37.53 -9.05
N ALA A 593 -7.82 37.70 -9.08
CA ALA A 593 -7.22 38.96 -9.50
C ALA A 593 -7.42 39.25 -10.99
N GLU A 594 -7.44 38.21 -11.85
CA GLU A 594 -7.73 38.34 -13.29
C GLU A 594 -9.19 38.69 -13.61
N VAL A 595 -10.09 38.53 -12.64
CA VAL A 595 -11.56 38.81 -12.80
C VAL A 595 -11.94 40.21 -12.27
N SER A 596 -11.10 40.85 -11.45
CA SER A 596 -11.34 42.21 -10.99
C SER A 596 -11.06 43.20 -12.15
N PRO A 597 -12.03 43.99 -12.60
CA PRO A 597 -11.73 45.07 -13.55
C PRO A 597 -10.76 46.06 -12.89
N GLU A 598 -9.74 46.50 -13.66
CA GLU A 598 -8.92 47.62 -13.23
C GLU A 598 -9.84 48.77 -12.79
N PRO A 599 -9.54 49.45 -11.65
CA PRO A 599 -10.31 50.65 -11.30
C PRO A 599 -10.13 51.67 -12.42
N GLU A 600 -11.26 52.03 -13.05
CA GLU A 600 -11.27 53.16 -13.99
C GLU A 600 -10.67 54.37 -13.28
N THR A 601 -9.50 54.80 -13.72
CA THR A 601 -8.93 56.09 -13.32
C THR A 601 -9.94 57.16 -13.68
N PRO A 602 -10.31 58.07 -12.76
CA PRO A 602 -11.23 59.16 -13.09
C PRO A 602 -10.60 60.00 -14.19
N VAL A 603 -11.24 59.99 -15.35
CA VAL A 603 -10.91 60.97 -16.40
C VAL A 603 -11.42 62.32 -15.92
N GLU A 604 -10.50 63.23 -15.50
CA GLU A 604 -10.80 64.63 -15.29
C GLU A 604 -11.36 65.18 -16.60
N ARG A 605 -12.62 65.64 -16.52
CA ARG A 605 -13.25 66.44 -17.62
C ARG A 605 -12.71 67.83 -17.58
N ASP A 606 -11.75 68.12 -18.41
CA ASP A 606 -11.49 69.50 -18.82
C ASP A 606 -12.45 69.87 -19.92
N THR A 607 -13.24 70.89 -19.63
CA THR A 607 -14.12 71.62 -20.56
C THR A 607 -13.31 72.67 -21.28
N ASP A 608 -13.29 72.71 -22.59
CA ASP A 608 -13.82 73.70 -23.49
C ASP A 608 -13.07 73.81 -24.86
N PRO A 609 -13.57 74.58 -25.84
CA PRO A 609 -13.97 74.04 -27.12
C PRO A 609 -13.19 74.60 -28.31
N GLN A 610 -13.59 74.12 -29.50
CA GLN A 610 -13.29 74.63 -30.82
C GLN A 610 -11.86 74.40 -31.40
N GLU A 611 -11.77 73.61 -32.45
CA GLU A 611 -11.49 74.06 -33.82
C GLU A 611 -11.29 72.92 -34.83
N GLN A 612 -12.05 72.99 -35.86
CA GLN A 612 -11.74 72.74 -37.28
C GLN A 612 -11.37 71.35 -37.79
N LEU A 613 -12.28 70.80 -38.52
CA LEU A 613 -12.20 69.86 -39.61
C LEU A 613 -11.02 70.10 -40.58
N LYS A 614 -10.23 69.07 -40.88
CA LYS A 614 -9.60 68.89 -42.22
C LYS A 614 -9.50 67.37 -42.54
N PRO A 615 -9.46 67.03 -43.85
CA PRO A 615 -9.99 65.76 -44.32
C PRO A 615 -9.06 64.60 -44.45
N ILE A 616 -9.68 63.45 -44.52
CA ILE A 616 -9.18 62.09 -44.74
C ILE A 616 -8.20 61.97 -45.91
N ALA A 617 -6.98 61.45 -45.69
CA ALA A 617 -6.14 60.90 -46.75
C ALA A 617 -6.03 59.37 -46.54
N THR A 618 -6.56 58.67 -47.54
CA THR A 618 -6.40 57.22 -47.76
C THR A 618 -4.93 56.84 -47.89
N ARG A 619 -4.48 55.86 -47.13
CA ARG A 619 -3.25 55.09 -47.38
C ARG A 619 -3.53 53.66 -47.68
N GLU A 620 -3.03 53.21 -48.82
CA GLU A 620 -2.99 51.84 -49.32
C GLU A 620 -2.17 50.87 -48.43
N PRO A 621 -2.44 49.57 -48.43
CA PRO A 621 -1.75 48.60 -47.59
C PRO A 621 -0.38 48.19 -48.20
N GLU A 622 0.65 48.21 -47.39
CA GLU A 622 1.97 47.64 -47.71
C GLU A 622 1.98 46.08 -47.62
N PRO A 623 2.81 45.41 -48.42
CA PRO A 623 2.77 43.94 -48.57
C PRO A 623 3.51 43.22 -47.43
N GLN A 624 2.92 42.14 -46.98
CA GLN A 624 3.47 41.20 -45.97
C GLN A 624 4.77 40.54 -46.43
N LYS A 625 5.85 40.68 -45.67
CA LYS A 625 7.08 39.90 -45.82
C LYS A 625 6.87 38.46 -45.25
N LYS A 626 7.02 37.47 -46.14
CA LYS A 626 7.13 36.05 -45.79
C LYS A 626 8.41 35.79 -45.03
N THR A 627 8.32 35.30 -43.77
CA THR A 627 9.44 34.78 -43.03
C THR A 627 9.58 33.27 -43.36
N LEU A 628 10.74 32.93 -43.89
CA LEU A 628 11.19 31.56 -44.13
C LEU A 628 11.47 30.83 -42.81
N LYS A 629 10.93 29.63 -42.65
CA LYS A 629 11.27 28.69 -41.58
C LYS A 629 12.58 27.96 -41.92
N PRO A 630 13.49 27.73 -40.98
CA PRO A 630 14.68 26.90 -41.27
C PRO A 630 14.32 25.40 -41.27
N ASP A 631 14.88 24.73 -42.26
CA ASP A 631 14.80 23.27 -42.49
C ASP A 631 15.41 22.47 -41.33
N ARG A 632 14.69 21.44 -40.87
CA ARG A 632 15.21 20.41 -39.97
C ARG A 632 15.74 19.24 -40.82
N PRO A 633 16.90 18.66 -40.51
CA PRO A 633 17.44 17.52 -41.23
C PRO A 633 16.63 16.25 -41.00
N VAL A 634 16.27 15.59 -42.06
CA VAL A 634 15.56 14.30 -42.05
C VAL A 634 16.62 13.18 -41.85
N ILE A 635 16.53 12.52 -40.67
CA ILE A 635 17.27 11.29 -40.40
C ILE A 635 16.51 10.12 -41.03
N ARG A 636 17.06 9.58 -42.10
CA ARG A 636 16.58 8.32 -42.74
C ARG A 636 16.96 7.13 -41.87
N ARG A 637 15.96 6.33 -41.45
CA ARG A 637 16.18 4.97 -40.91
C ARG A 637 16.47 4.00 -42.03
N PRO A 638 17.36 3.02 -41.82
CA PRO A 638 17.60 1.98 -42.83
C PRO A 638 16.41 1.01 -42.88
N GLN A 639 16.04 0.65 -44.12
CA GLN A 639 15.09 -0.42 -44.42
C GLN A 639 15.69 -1.77 -44.04
N GLN A 640 15.00 -2.54 -43.20
CA GLN A 640 15.24 -3.96 -43.04
C GLN A 640 14.51 -4.71 -44.18
N THR A 641 15.28 -5.30 -45.03
CA THR A 641 14.85 -6.27 -46.05
C THR A 641 14.39 -7.55 -45.35
N GLY A 642 13.23 -8.02 -45.73
CA GLY A 642 12.71 -9.30 -45.30
C GLY A 642 13.47 -10.48 -45.89
N TRP A 643 13.29 -11.61 -45.22
CA TRP A 643 13.27 -12.98 -45.74
C TRP A 643 13.11 -13.89 -44.51
N ILE A 644 12.00 -14.61 -44.45
CA ILE A 644 11.97 -16.07 -44.52
C ILE A 644 10.52 -16.55 -44.32
N LYS A 645 10.09 -17.34 -45.29
CA LYS A 645 8.86 -18.15 -45.28
C LYS A 645 9.09 -19.50 -44.58
N ARG A 646 8.06 -19.97 -43.88
CA ARG A 646 7.55 -21.35 -43.73
C ARG A 646 8.54 -22.47 -43.27
N ARG A 647 8.26 -23.07 -42.16
CA ARG A 647 7.48 -24.34 -42.01
C ARG A 647 6.98 -24.48 -40.60
#